data_698096eda56d837863249fe5c28b6163
#
_entry.id   698096eda56d837863249fe5c28b6163
#
_cell.length_a   1.000
_cell.length_b   1.000
_cell.length_c   1.000
_cell.angle_alpha   90.00
_cell.angle_beta   90.00
_cell.angle_gamma   90.00
#
_symmetry.space_group_name_H-M   'P 1'
#
loop_
_entity.id
_entity.type
_entity.pdbx_description
1 polymer ?
#
loop_
_entity_poly.entity_id
_entity_poly.type
_entity_poly.pdbx_seq_one_letter_code
_entity_poly.pdbx_strand_id
1 'polypeptide(L)'
;DIIHGPKRMKTSGEKFSAEKLVEKLKNLLTCKSFTEAHEIIYGLNWMRLYTTNYDDVAVLAAKKNGIEITQVTLSDKVKKFIEKPRVCVHINGNLKNLNENTLHNEFKLTLDSYMSQNHILTSEWGELLANDLITAKCIVIIGLSLVSDLDLSRILYNENLRKKTMFIDSHSLDEDSERRLRRYGTVYKIGIDDFAGKIKDIKNTYSPVVCGPEEKIYTGFLYRYHYRYNKAKPTAEDAFELFLKGEYSDAIYYQSTTNAQIFIKQNRDDVIKSNILGGKKIVFIESDMGNGKTACINGMLYALSGEDVHIFMLKSADSTMIDEEIASITTLADSKRVLIVIDDYTNYMEIVHKIALLDRKNLQLMLTARTALNKNKMPTVLMEFGIAEDESAIFNVNAVDDVGITNCLVTFGRYGLFGKRAGLKVEDKKKYLVKKSGCGRRFQAITLDLLESEFMKKKVEELLSAIEESSKSYHHAVIVILLIKIMNLRLSIDDVERMLNMNISSDARFRSDPAIKELVSFGDDNEITVKSSITARYILQNVASSDDIIDSLMKVAKFAQNYSESEKYSQVLISIVSYAHISSFLRKIGEFRETLQEYYNTMGELKFYQENNFFWLQYAIGCIELNDFQRAEKYLDTAYGLIPKGFVPFQINNQMARLYLERIIAGKSSSPIVDFKKAHELLMKPIESPKDNEEIVIRLFGYYNKAELVNVLKKTKDGAESYKASCKEAFNRVESFIKSHPSYRENLGDLRGKLLKSYVS
;
A
#
# COMPACT_ATOMS: atom_id res chain seq x y z
N ASP A 1 -23.23 19.53 -35.48
CA ASP A 1 -23.53 20.17 -36.78
C ASP A 1 -22.72 21.45 -37.12
N ILE A 2 -21.71 21.82 -36.33
CA ILE A 2 -20.88 23.01 -36.64
C ILE A 2 -19.50 22.62 -37.22
N ILE A 3 -19.20 21.36 -37.39
CA ILE A 3 -17.89 20.88 -37.89
C ILE A 3 -17.93 20.40 -39.35
N HIS A 4 -19.03 20.54 -40.05
CA HIS A 4 -19.06 20.36 -41.52
C HIS A 4 -18.70 21.66 -42.23
N GLY A 5 -17.44 21.74 -42.58
CA GLY A 5 -16.67 22.60 -43.42
C GLY A 5 -17.17 24.05 -43.63
N PRO A 6 -16.31 25.04 -43.50
CA PRO A 6 -16.68 26.42 -43.79
C PRO A 6 -17.04 26.50 -45.28
N LYS A 7 -18.30 26.73 -45.62
CA LYS A 7 -18.61 27.43 -46.85
C LYS A 7 -17.76 28.69 -46.84
N ARG A 8 -16.84 28.83 -47.80
CA ARG A 8 -15.99 30.00 -47.98
C ARG A 8 -16.80 31.27 -47.69
N MET A 9 -16.64 31.83 -46.47
CA MET A 9 -17.06 33.21 -46.22
C MET A 9 -16.14 34.08 -47.03
N LYS A 10 -16.72 34.84 -47.95
CA LYS A 10 -16.02 35.89 -48.66
C LYS A 10 -15.44 36.84 -47.61
N THR A 11 -14.17 37.03 -47.64
CA THR A 11 -13.39 37.93 -46.80
C THR A 11 -13.88 39.37 -46.97
N SER A 12 -14.77 39.85 -46.12
CA SER A 12 -14.82 41.25 -45.77
C SER A 12 -13.63 41.50 -44.84
N GLY A 13 -12.78 42.48 -45.16
CA GLY A 13 -11.45 42.69 -44.56
C GLY A 13 -11.43 43.16 -43.10
N GLU A 14 -12.24 42.60 -42.22
CA GLU A 14 -12.13 42.80 -40.76
C GLU A 14 -11.15 41.75 -40.21
N LYS A 15 -10.03 42.22 -39.68
CA LYS A 15 -9.14 41.41 -38.86
C LYS A 15 -9.94 40.88 -37.65
N PHE A 16 -10.27 39.62 -37.63
CA PHE A 16 -10.86 38.94 -36.48
C PHE A 16 -9.81 38.98 -35.35
N SER A 17 -10.08 39.67 -34.23
CA SER A 17 -9.23 39.61 -33.07
C SER A 17 -9.48 38.27 -32.35
N ALA A 18 -8.44 37.64 -31.81
CA ALA A 18 -8.54 36.43 -31.02
C ALA A 18 -9.53 36.58 -29.85
N GLU A 19 -9.57 37.77 -29.24
CA GLU A 19 -10.49 38.13 -28.18
C GLU A 19 -11.96 37.98 -28.56
N LYS A 20 -12.37 38.53 -29.75
CA LYS A 20 -13.74 38.40 -30.26
C LYS A 20 -14.11 36.96 -30.60
N LEU A 21 -13.12 36.16 -31.03
CA LEU A 21 -13.33 34.72 -31.28
C LEU A 21 -13.56 33.97 -29.99
N VAL A 22 -12.77 34.23 -28.95
CA VAL A 22 -12.91 33.64 -27.60
C VAL A 22 -14.30 33.97 -27.05
N GLU A 23 -14.71 35.22 -27.08
CA GLU A 23 -16.04 35.66 -26.63
C GLU A 23 -17.17 34.95 -27.38
N LYS A 24 -17.06 34.86 -28.67
CA LYS A 24 -18.07 34.20 -29.51
C LYS A 24 -18.15 32.70 -29.24
N LEU A 25 -17.00 32.02 -29.06
CA LEU A 25 -16.95 30.61 -28.72
C LEU A 25 -17.57 30.35 -27.33
N LYS A 26 -17.25 31.17 -26.32
CA LYS A 26 -17.88 31.08 -25.00
C LYS A 26 -19.38 31.22 -25.07
N ASN A 27 -19.88 32.23 -25.82
CA ASN A 27 -21.33 32.44 -25.98
C ASN A 27 -22.05 31.32 -26.71
N LEU A 28 -21.40 30.68 -27.69
CA LEU A 28 -21.99 29.60 -28.48
C LEU A 28 -21.96 28.25 -27.79
N LEU A 29 -20.86 27.93 -27.08
CA LEU A 29 -20.58 26.60 -26.57
C LEU A 29 -20.87 26.45 -25.06
N THR A 30 -21.13 27.54 -24.32
CA THR A 30 -21.58 27.45 -22.93
C THR A 30 -22.92 26.72 -22.84
N CYS A 31 -23.02 25.73 -21.99
CA CYS A 31 -24.22 24.97 -21.75
C CYS A 31 -25.37 25.86 -21.26
N LYS A 32 -26.46 25.91 -21.96
CA LYS A 32 -27.68 26.65 -21.57
C LYS A 32 -28.75 25.74 -21.00
N SER A 33 -28.78 24.49 -21.43
CA SER A 33 -29.69 23.46 -20.92
C SER A 33 -29.14 22.08 -21.25
N PHE A 34 -29.52 21.09 -20.51
CA PHE A 34 -29.24 19.68 -20.76
C PHE A 34 -30.51 18.85 -20.50
N THR A 35 -30.57 17.65 -21.09
CA THR A 35 -31.74 16.77 -20.99
C THR A 35 -31.66 15.87 -19.73
N GLU A 36 -32.79 15.22 -19.37
CA GLU A 36 -32.84 14.20 -18.33
C GLU A 36 -31.85 13.06 -18.59
N ALA A 37 -31.60 12.72 -19.85
CA ALA A 37 -30.64 11.71 -20.24
C ALA A 37 -29.22 12.06 -19.76
N HIS A 38 -28.79 13.31 -19.88
CA HIS A 38 -27.51 13.77 -19.34
C HIS A 38 -27.45 13.64 -17.81
N GLU A 39 -28.53 14.00 -17.10
CA GLU A 39 -28.63 13.86 -15.66
C GLU A 39 -28.46 12.41 -15.22
N ILE A 40 -29.12 11.47 -15.90
CA ILE A 40 -29.06 10.04 -15.60
C ILE A 40 -27.64 9.50 -15.84
N ILE A 41 -27.05 9.82 -17.00
CA ILE A 41 -25.75 9.28 -17.42
C ILE A 41 -24.62 9.85 -16.55
N TYR A 42 -24.56 11.16 -16.34
CA TYR A 42 -23.53 11.78 -15.50
C TYR A 42 -23.81 11.63 -13.99
N GLY A 43 -25.00 11.16 -13.62
CA GLY A 43 -25.35 10.72 -12.28
C GLY A 43 -24.88 9.31 -11.93
N LEU A 44 -24.22 8.59 -12.84
CA LEU A 44 -23.58 7.30 -12.57
C LEU A 44 -22.18 7.49 -11.98
N ASN A 45 -21.73 6.45 -11.30
CA ASN A 45 -20.42 6.45 -10.66
C ASN A 45 -19.33 5.96 -11.62
N TRP A 46 -19.00 6.80 -12.59
CA TRP A 46 -17.95 6.52 -13.57
C TRP A 46 -16.57 6.56 -12.92
N MET A 47 -15.69 5.65 -13.27
CA MET A 47 -14.30 5.66 -12.85
C MET A 47 -13.60 6.95 -13.32
N ARG A 48 -13.72 7.27 -14.62
CA ARG A 48 -13.23 8.48 -15.25
C ARG A 48 -14.07 8.80 -16.50
N LEU A 49 -14.13 10.06 -16.84
CA LEU A 49 -14.81 10.55 -18.04
C LEU A 49 -13.77 11.18 -18.96
N TYR A 50 -13.82 10.85 -20.24
CA TYR A 50 -13.00 11.48 -21.27
C TYR A 50 -13.94 12.08 -22.31
N THR A 51 -13.75 13.36 -22.62
CA THR A 51 -14.63 14.05 -23.56
C THR A 51 -13.85 14.84 -24.60
N THR A 52 -14.33 14.81 -25.82
CA THR A 52 -13.86 15.68 -26.90
C THR A 52 -14.62 17.01 -26.93
N ASN A 53 -15.69 17.15 -26.13
CA ASN A 53 -16.49 18.36 -26.04
C ASN A 53 -15.78 19.42 -25.17
N TYR A 54 -16.09 20.68 -25.46
CA TYR A 54 -15.52 21.84 -24.77
C TYR A 54 -16.39 22.33 -23.61
N ASP A 55 -17.67 21.93 -23.58
CA ASP A 55 -18.69 22.42 -22.67
C ASP A 55 -18.60 21.83 -21.27
N ASP A 56 -19.41 22.34 -20.37
CA ASP A 56 -19.49 21.95 -18.95
C ASP A 56 -20.73 21.10 -18.62
N VAL A 57 -21.37 20.51 -19.64
CA VAL A 57 -22.58 19.69 -19.48
C VAL A 57 -22.40 18.59 -18.46
N ALA A 58 -21.28 17.87 -18.49
CA ALA A 58 -20.99 16.78 -17.56
C ALA A 58 -21.03 17.24 -16.10
N VAL A 59 -20.43 18.40 -15.81
CA VAL A 59 -20.38 18.97 -14.46
C VAL A 59 -21.74 19.46 -14.01
N LEU A 60 -22.45 20.20 -14.88
CA LEU A 60 -23.76 20.76 -14.55
C LEU A 60 -24.79 19.66 -14.32
N ALA A 61 -24.81 18.64 -15.17
CA ALA A 61 -25.73 17.51 -15.07
C ALA A 61 -25.44 16.64 -13.82
N ALA A 62 -24.17 16.37 -13.53
CA ALA A 62 -23.78 15.62 -12.32
C ALA A 62 -24.12 16.38 -11.04
N LYS A 63 -23.89 17.69 -11.00
CA LYS A 63 -24.19 18.55 -9.83
C LYS A 63 -25.67 18.49 -9.43
N LYS A 64 -26.57 18.29 -10.38
CA LYS A 64 -28.00 18.15 -10.10
C LYS A 64 -28.32 16.89 -9.27
N ASN A 65 -27.46 15.87 -9.36
CA ASN A 65 -27.52 14.65 -8.55
C ASN A 65 -26.62 14.73 -7.28
N GLY A 66 -26.10 15.92 -6.92
CA GLY A 66 -25.21 16.09 -5.78
C GLY A 66 -23.80 15.53 -6.02
N ILE A 67 -23.42 15.27 -7.27
CA ILE A 67 -22.13 14.70 -7.63
C ILE A 67 -21.22 15.81 -8.13
N GLU A 68 -20.01 15.89 -7.53
CA GLU A 68 -18.95 16.81 -7.95
C GLU A 68 -18.03 16.12 -8.97
N ILE A 69 -17.85 16.72 -10.14
CA ILE A 69 -16.90 16.29 -11.17
C ILE A 69 -15.77 17.32 -11.29
N THR A 70 -14.53 16.86 -11.16
CA THR A 70 -13.34 17.69 -11.40
C THR A 70 -13.01 17.73 -12.89
N GLN A 71 -13.03 18.92 -13.51
CA GLN A 71 -12.63 19.11 -14.91
C GLN A 71 -11.13 19.35 -15.01
N VAL A 72 -10.49 18.70 -15.98
CA VAL A 72 -9.08 18.85 -16.30
C VAL A 72 -8.87 18.86 -17.82
N THR A 73 -7.74 19.38 -18.27
CA THR A 73 -7.30 19.37 -19.67
C THR A 73 -6.00 18.56 -19.81
N LEU A 74 -5.52 18.34 -21.03
CA LEU A 74 -4.26 17.66 -21.27
C LEU A 74 -3.03 18.39 -20.71
N SER A 75 -3.16 19.70 -20.42
CA SER A 75 -2.10 20.52 -19.80
C SER A 75 -1.98 20.32 -18.30
N ASP A 76 -3.01 19.78 -17.65
CA ASP A 76 -3.00 19.50 -16.22
C ASP A 76 -2.17 18.26 -15.93
N LYS A 77 -1.39 18.30 -14.81
CA LYS A 77 -0.57 17.16 -14.41
C LYS A 77 -1.41 16.04 -13.81
N VAL A 78 -1.31 14.84 -14.38
CA VAL A 78 -2.06 13.64 -13.95
C VAL A 78 -1.87 13.36 -12.46
N LYS A 79 -0.66 13.50 -11.94
CA LYS A 79 -0.29 13.24 -10.54
C LYS A 79 -1.12 14.01 -9.50
N LYS A 80 -1.72 15.17 -9.87
CA LYS A 80 -2.59 15.96 -8.97
C LYS A 80 -4.01 15.41 -8.89
N PHE A 81 -4.41 14.58 -9.85
CA PHE A 81 -5.80 14.20 -10.04
C PHE A 81 -6.01 12.69 -10.08
N ILE A 82 -4.94 11.88 -10.06
CA ILE A 82 -5.04 10.43 -10.22
C ILE A 82 -5.87 9.75 -9.12
N GLU A 83 -5.84 10.29 -7.90
CA GLU A 83 -6.58 9.78 -6.75
C GLU A 83 -7.95 10.48 -6.56
N LYS A 84 -8.23 11.52 -7.33
CA LYS A 84 -9.53 12.18 -7.23
C LYS A 84 -10.59 11.34 -7.94
N PRO A 85 -11.71 11.05 -7.28
CA PRO A 85 -12.83 10.40 -7.96
C PRO A 85 -13.45 11.35 -9.00
N ARG A 86 -14.07 10.77 -10.01
CA ARG A 86 -14.93 11.49 -10.95
C ARG A 86 -14.23 12.65 -11.69
N VAL A 87 -13.07 12.36 -12.26
CA VAL A 87 -12.36 13.32 -13.11
C VAL A 87 -12.90 13.27 -14.53
N CYS A 88 -13.20 14.44 -15.11
CA CYS A 88 -13.56 14.61 -16.51
C CYS A 88 -12.41 15.25 -17.27
N VAL A 89 -11.81 14.52 -18.20
CA VAL A 89 -10.66 14.95 -19.01
C VAL A 89 -11.17 15.50 -20.34
N HIS A 90 -10.96 16.78 -20.56
CA HIS A 90 -11.28 17.45 -21.83
C HIS A 90 -10.09 17.34 -22.80
N ILE A 91 -10.20 16.42 -23.76
CA ILE A 91 -9.12 16.09 -24.71
C ILE A 91 -8.82 17.25 -25.66
N ASN A 92 -9.85 18.00 -26.07
CA ASN A 92 -9.75 19.06 -27.07
C ASN A 92 -9.76 20.47 -26.43
N GLY A 93 -9.62 20.57 -25.10
CA GLY A 93 -9.70 21.84 -24.37
C GLY A 93 -11.04 22.05 -23.66
N ASN A 94 -11.11 23.01 -22.74
CA ASN A 94 -12.25 23.30 -21.88
C ASN A 94 -12.59 24.79 -21.91
N LEU A 95 -13.88 25.14 -22.05
CA LEU A 95 -14.36 26.53 -22.10
C LEU A 95 -13.96 27.36 -20.86
N LYS A 96 -13.85 26.75 -19.69
CA LYS A 96 -13.44 27.42 -18.46
C LYS A 96 -12.04 28.03 -18.60
N ASN A 97 -11.13 27.35 -19.30
CA ASN A 97 -9.74 27.76 -19.49
C ASN A 97 -9.54 28.54 -20.81
N LEU A 98 -10.60 28.75 -21.62
CA LEU A 98 -10.50 29.39 -22.93
C LEU A 98 -10.12 30.88 -22.76
N ASN A 99 -8.98 31.26 -23.29
CA ASN A 99 -8.47 32.62 -23.43
C ASN A 99 -7.63 32.72 -24.70
N GLU A 100 -7.09 33.89 -25.04
CA GLU A 100 -6.30 34.08 -26.26
C GLU A 100 -5.09 33.13 -26.35
N ASN A 101 -4.40 32.89 -25.23
CA ASN A 101 -3.22 32.01 -25.19
C ASN A 101 -3.62 30.54 -25.38
N THR A 102 -4.65 30.09 -24.67
CA THR A 102 -5.10 28.68 -24.72
C THR A 102 -5.81 28.36 -26.05
N LEU A 103 -6.42 29.35 -26.71
CA LEU A 103 -7.04 29.18 -27.99
C LEU A 103 -6.09 28.59 -29.06
N HIS A 104 -4.81 28.96 -29.00
CA HIS A 104 -3.83 28.50 -29.99
C HIS A 104 -3.08 27.24 -29.54
N ASN A 105 -3.02 26.98 -28.26
CA ASN A 105 -2.16 25.93 -27.70
C ASN A 105 -2.94 24.70 -27.20
N GLU A 106 -4.17 24.89 -26.69
CA GLU A 106 -4.93 23.83 -26.03
C GLU A 106 -6.21 23.46 -26.74
N PHE A 107 -6.79 24.42 -27.50
CA PHE A 107 -8.06 24.20 -28.23
C PHE A 107 -7.87 23.62 -29.63
N LYS A 108 -8.49 22.49 -29.90
CA LYS A 108 -8.42 21.80 -31.20
C LYS A 108 -9.65 22.14 -32.06
N LEU A 109 -9.62 23.30 -32.71
CA LEU A 109 -10.70 23.79 -33.53
C LEU A 109 -10.49 23.62 -35.04
N THR A 110 -9.24 23.46 -35.48
CA THR A 110 -8.88 23.37 -36.90
C THR A 110 -8.01 22.15 -37.14
N LEU A 111 -7.90 21.71 -38.40
CA LEU A 111 -7.03 20.57 -38.74
C LEU A 111 -5.58 20.82 -38.28
N ASP A 112 -5.09 22.06 -38.44
CA ASP A 112 -3.73 22.41 -37.99
C ASP A 112 -3.58 22.31 -36.49
N SER A 113 -4.62 22.61 -35.70
CA SER A 113 -4.57 22.45 -34.24
C SER A 113 -4.54 20.98 -33.78
N TYR A 114 -5.11 20.05 -34.57
CA TYR A 114 -4.98 18.61 -34.36
C TYR A 114 -3.57 18.08 -34.67
N MET A 115 -2.80 18.80 -35.49
CA MET A 115 -1.42 18.46 -35.82
C MET A 115 -0.37 19.09 -34.86
N SER A 116 -0.82 19.84 -33.85
CA SER A 116 0.04 20.48 -32.85
C SER A 116 0.69 19.44 -31.93
N GLN A 117 1.77 19.81 -31.19
CA GLN A 117 2.53 18.92 -30.33
C GLN A 117 1.76 18.40 -29.10
N ASN A 118 0.66 19.04 -28.70
CA ASN A 118 -0.18 18.64 -27.57
C ASN A 118 -1.22 17.59 -27.99
N HIS A 119 -0.76 16.37 -28.23
CA HIS A 119 -1.63 15.23 -28.56
C HIS A 119 -1.97 14.41 -27.33
N ILE A 120 -3.14 13.76 -27.37
CA ILE A 120 -3.50 12.78 -26.36
C ILE A 120 -2.43 11.67 -26.25
N LEU A 121 -1.86 11.21 -27.35
CA LEU A 121 -0.86 10.14 -27.40
C LEU A 121 0.47 10.51 -26.72
N THR A 122 0.84 11.79 -26.64
CA THR A 122 2.10 12.25 -26.05
C THR A 122 1.92 12.86 -24.68
N SER A 123 0.69 12.94 -24.18
CA SER A 123 0.36 13.50 -22.87
C SER A 123 0.33 12.43 -21.79
N GLU A 124 0.61 12.83 -20.53
CA GLU A 124 0.42 11.96 -19.37
C GLU A 124 -1.02 11.40 -19.29
N TRP A 125 -2.01 12.16 -19.74
CA TRP A 125 -3.41 11.72 -19.81
C TRP A 125 -3.67 10.68 -20.89
N GLY A 126 -2.89 10.65 -21.96
CA GLY A 126 -2.99 9.61 -22.99
C GLY A 126 -2.49 8.26 -22.49
N GLU A 127 -1.41 8.24 -21.74
CA GLU A 127 -0.93 7.03 -21.07
C GLU A 127 -1.98 6.53 -20.06
N LEU A 128 -2.56 7.45 -19.28
CA LEU A 128 -3.61 7.09 -18.33
C LEU A 128 -4.87 6.58 -19.02
N LEU A 129 -5.31 7.22 -20.13
CA LEU A 129 -6.43 6.74 -20.94
C LEU A 129 -6.19 5.31 -21.45
N ALA A 130 -5.02 5.06 -22.02
CA ALA A 130 -4.68 3.73 -22.52
C ALA A 130 -4.76 2.67 -21.39
N ASN A 131 -4.26 3.00 -20.20
CA ASN A 131 -4.32 2.14 -19.04
C ASN A 131 -5.75 1.98 -18.50
N ASP A 132 -6.54 3.06 -18.42
CA ASP A 132 -7.94 3.01 -18.01
C ASP A 132 -8.76 2.13 -18.97
N LEU A 133 -8.51 2.21 -20.26
CA LEU A 133 -9.17 1.36 -21.26
C LEU A 133 -8.79 -0.12 -21.10
N ILE A 134 -7.54 -0.41 -20.72
CA ILE A 134 -7.09 -1.79 -20.44
C ILE A 134 -7.78 -2.34 -19.21
N THR A 135 -7.85 -1.57 -18.12
CA THR A 135 -8.37 -2.00 -16.81
C THR A 135 -9.90 -1.96 -16.70
N ALA A 136 -10.58 -1.10 -17.47
CA ALA A 136 -12.03 -0.97 -17.43
C ALA A 136 -12.75 -2.30 -17.74
N LYS A 137 -13.76 -2.65 -16.95
CA LYS A 137 -14.65 -3.81 -17.19
C LYS A 137 -15.60 -3.55 -18.36
N CYS A 138 -16.00 -2.30 -18.55
CA CYS A 138 -16.87 -1.84 -19.62
C CYS A 138 -16.45 -0.45 -20.08
N ILE A 139 -16.41 -0.23 -21.37
CA ILE A 139 -16.12 1.06 -22.02
C ILE A 139 -17.38 1.48 -22.75
N VAL A 140 -17.90 2.65 -22.39
CA VAL A 140 -19.09 3.23 -23.05
C VAL A 140 -18.67 4.46 -23.82
N ILE A 141 -18.87 4.46 -25.12
CA ILE A 141 -18.55 5.57 -26.02
C ILE A 141 -19.87 6.12 -26.58
N ILE A 142 -20.14 7.40 -26.35
CA ILE A 142 -21.39 8.04 -26.71
C ILE A 142 -21.14 9.15 -27.76
N GLY A 143 -21.74 9.03 -28.92
CA GLY A 143 -21.73 10.08 -29.96
C GLY A 143 -20.36 10.38 -30.59
N LEU A 144 -19.40 9.45 -30.56
CA LEU A 144 -18.06 9.62 -31.11
C LEU A 144 -17.91 8.87 -32.45
N SER A 145 -17.71 9.60 -33.54
CA SER A 145 -17.62 8.98 -34.86
C SER A 145 -16.28 8.34 -35.21
N LEU A 146 -15.22 8.67 -34.51
CA LEU A 146 -13.80 8.25 -34.73
C LEU A 146 -13.27 8.61 -36.15
N VAL A 147 -13.94 9.47 -36.89
CA VAL A 147 -13.53 9.87 -38.26
C VAL A 147 -12.42 10.91 -38.22
N SER A 148 -12.57 11.89 -37.33
CA SER A 148 -11.63 13.01 -37.15
C SER A 148 -10.56 12.75 -36.08
N ASP A 149 -10.83 11.84 -35.15
CA ASP A 149 -9.95 11.56 -34.01
C ASP A 149 -9.07 10.31 -34.25
N LEU A 150 -8.06 10.47 -35.11
CA LEU A 150 -7.16 9.38 -35.49
C LEU A 150 -6.39 8.80 -34.26
N ASP A 151 -6.07 9.64 -33.28
CA ASP A 151 -5.35 9.24 -32.09
C ASP A 151 -6.21 8.34 -31.21
N LEU A 152 -7.48 8.70 -30.98
CA LEU A 152 -8.41 7.85 -30.25
C LEU A 152 -8.69 6.55 -31.01
N SER A 153 -8.77 6.62 -32.34
CA SER A 153 -8.92 5.43 -33.18
C SER A 153 -7.74 4.46 -33.02
N ARG A 154 -6.50 4.96 -32.90
CA ARG A 154 -5.31 4.15 -32.66
C ARG A 154 -5.33 3.51 -31.27
N ILE A 155 -5.67 4.27 -30.24
CA ILE A 155 -5.76 3.76 -28.86
C ILE A 155 -6.83 2.67 -28.75
N LEU A 156 -7.99 2.86 -29.37
CA LEU A 156 -9.12 1.93 -29.32
C LEU A 156 -8.96 0.71 -30.25
N TYR A 157 -8.04 0.72 -31.20
CA TYR A 157 -7.81 -0.39 -32.13
C TYR A 157 -7.05 -1.54 -31.44
N ASN A 158 -7.77 -2.27 -30.55
CA ASN A 158 -7.24 -3.40 -29.80
C ASN A 158 -8.35 -4.45 -29.64
N GLU A 159 -8.03 -5.70 -29.98
CA GLU A 159 -9.01 -6.79 -29.96
C GLU A 159 -9.56 -7.11 -28.55
N ASN A 160 -8.76 -6.90 -27.51
CA ASN A 160 -9.19 -7.06 -26.13
C ASN A 160 -10.14 -5.94 -25.69
N LEU A 161 -9.93 -4.70 -26.16
CA LEU A 161 -10.83 -3.58 -25.89
C LEU A 161 -12.17 -3.76 -26.61
N ARG A 162 -12.15 -4.28 -27.82
CA ARG A 162 -13.34 -4.48 -28.65
C ARG A 162 -14.45 -5.26 -27.96
N LYS A 163 -14.09 -6.28 -27.16
CA LYS A 163 -15.05 -7.17 -26.47
C LYS A 163 -15.82 -6.46 -25.36
N LYS A 164 -15.27 -5.41 -24.80
CA LYS A 164 -15.84 -4.66 -23.66
C LYS A 164 -16.23 -3.21 -24.01
N THR A 165 -16.10 -2.81 -25.28
CA THR A 165 -16.46 -1.49 -25.78
C THR A 165 -17.86 -1.53 -26.40
N MET A 166 -18.72 -0.61 -25.97
CA MET A 166 -20.01 -0.36 -26.54
C MET A 166 -20.12 1.09 -27.03
N PHE A 167 -20.63 1.25 -28.25
CA PHE A 167 -20.95 2.54 -28.84
C PHE A 167 -22.44 2.79 -28.72
N ILE A 168 -22.82 3.94 -28.20
CA ILE A 168 -24.18 4.41 -28.14
C ILE A 168 -24.27 5.56 -29.16
N ASP A 169 -25.07 5.36 -30.20
CA ASP A 169 -25.18 6.31 -31.28
C ASP A 169 -26.64 6.50 -31.71
N SER A 170 -26.89 7.51 -32.58
CA SER A 170 -28.21 7.87 -33.06
C SER A 170 -28.89 6.71 -33.80
N HIS A 171 -30.23 6.65 -33.71
CA HIS A 171 -31.05 5.75 -34.52
C HIS A 171 -30.80 5.93 -36.04
N SER A 172 -30.41 7.13 -36.47
CA SER A 172 -30.15 7.50 -37.86
C SER A 172 -28.70 7.26 -38.31
N LEU A 173 -27.85 6.56 -37.48
CA LEU A 173 -26.48 6.24 -37.86
C LEU A 173 -26.47 5.45 -39.19
N ASP A 174 -25.72 5.95 -40.17
CA ASP A 174 -25.59 5.31 -41.48
C ASP A 174 -24.78 4.01 -41.40
N GLU A 175 -24.99 3.11 -42.35
CA GLU A 175 -24.40 1.77 -42.38
C GLU A 175 -22.87 1.80 -42.47
N ASP A 176 -22.30 2.77 -43.19
CA ASP A 176 -20.84 2.86 -43.34
C ASP A 176 -20.17 3.32 -42.05
N SER A 177 -20.78 4.24 -41.33
CA SER A 177 -20.35 4.67 -40.00
C SER A 177 -20.51 3.55 -38.98
N GLU A 178 -21.63 2.83 -38.99
CA GLU A 178 -21.84 1.65 -38.15
C GLU A 178 -20.78 0.56 -38.40
N ARG A 179 -20.51 0.27 -39.70
CA ARG A 179 -19.47 -0.75 -40.06
C ARG A 179 -18.09 -0.34 -39.60
N ARG A 180 -17.75 0.96 -39.61
CA ARG A 180 -16.50 1.48 -39.06
C ARG A 180 -16.41 1.27 -37.53
N LEU A 181 -17.44 1.69 -36.80
CA LEU A 181 -17.46 1.58 -35.32
C LEU A 181 -17.43 0.13 -34.83
N ARG A 182 -18.06 -0.80 -35.57
CA ARG A 182 -18.05 -2.24 -35.26
C ARG A 182 -16.63 -2.86 -35.25
N ARG A 183 -15.64 -2.18 -35.84
CA ARG A 183 -14.24 -2.61 -35.75
C ARG A 183 -13.66 -2.42 -34.31
N TYR A 184 -14.26 -1.49 -33.55
CA TYR A 184 -13.78 -1.10 -32.22
C TYR A 184 -14.66 -1.61 -31.08
N GLY A 185 -15.91 -2.01 -31.35
CA GLY A 185 -16.83 -2.48 -30.32
C GLY A 185 -18.20 -2.85 -30.83
N THR A 186 -19.13 -3.10 -29.93
CA THR A 186 -20.55 -3.33 -30.23
C THR A 186 -21.26 -1.99 -30.40
N VAL A 187 -22.04 -1.84 -31.46
CA VAL A 187 -22.77 -0.60 -31.77
C VAL A 187 -24.25 -0.77 -31.45
N TYR A 188 -24.79 0.15 -30.66
CA TYR A 188 -26.21 0.26 -30.30
C TYR A 188 -26.77 1.57 -30.87
N LYS A 189 -27.67 1.47 -31.85
CA LYS A 189 -28.35 2.61 -32.51
C LYS A 189 -29.63 2.97 -31.73
N ILE A 190 -29.49 3.36 -30.50
CA ILE A 190 -30.61 3.62 -29.58
C ILE A 190 -30.70 5.10 -29.14
N GLY A 191 -29.74 5.92 -29.50
CA GLY A 191 -29.67 7.30 -29.03
C GLY A 191 -29.41 7.42 -27.50
N ILE A 192 -29.16 8.64 -27.07
CA ILE A 192 -28.83 8.94 -25.67
C ILE A 192 -30.05 8.80 -24.75
N ASP A 193 -31.25 9.13 -25.24
CA ASP A 193 -32.48 9.11 -24.43
C ASP A 193 -32.91 7.68 -24.10
N ASP A 194 -32.92 6.78 -25.10
CA ASP A 194 -33.24 5.37 -24.88
C ASP A 194 -32.16 4.68 -24.04
N PHE A 195 -30.90 5.04 -24.23
CA PHE A 195 -29.83 4.54 -23.38
C PHE A 195 -30.03 4.95 -21.91
N ALA A 196 -30.33 6.21 -21.63
CA ALA A 196 -30.66 6.70 -20.33
C ALA A 196 -31.93 6.04 -19.76
N GLY A 197 -32.94 5.82 -20.56
CA GLY A 197 -34.14 5.06 -20.18
C GLY A 197 -33.82 3.66 -19.73
N LYS A 198 -32.98 2.92 -20.47
CA LYS A 198 -32.51 1.59 -20.08
C LYS A 198 -31.72 1.61 -18.78
N ILE A 199 -30.86 2.62 -18.57
CA ILE A 199 -30.14 2.79 -17.29
C ILE A 199 -31.13 3.01 -16.15
N LYS A 200 -32.17 3.86 -16.36
CA LYS A 200 -33.22 4.14 -15.36
C LYS A 200 -34.01 2.88 -15.03
N ASP A 201 -34.37 2.08 -16.04
CA ASP A 201 -35.05 0.81 -15.87
C ASP A 201 -34.18 -0.20 -15.09
N ILE A 202 -32.92 -0.32 -15.45
CA ILE A 202 -31.95 -1.15 -14.71
C ILE A 202 -31.81 -0.64 -13.27
N LYS A 203 -31.70 0.67 -13.05
CA LYS A 203 -31.59 1.26 -11.72
C LYS A 203 -32.88 1.06 -10.89
N ASN A 204 -34.03 0.97 -11.52
CA ASN A 204 -35.33 0.73 -10.89
C ASN A 204 -35.61 -0.76 -10.67
N THR A 205 -35.14 -1.62 -11.58
CA THR A 205 -35.25 -3.08 -11.50
C THR A 205 -34.06 -3.73 -10.78
N TYR A 206 -32.90 -3.15 -10.92
CA TYR A 206 -31.77 -3.38 -10.06
C TYR A 206 -32.03 -2.58 -8.77
N SER A 207 -33.00 -3.04 -8.03
CA SER A 207 -32.91 -2.85 -6.61
C SER A 207 -31.61 -3.55 -6.21
N PRO A 208 -30.56 -2.87 -5.77
CA PRO A 208 -29.76 -3.47 -4.74
C PRO A 208 -30.85 -3.83 -3.75
N VAL A 209 -31.03 -5.12 -3.49
CA VAL A 209 -31.98 -5.59 -2.52
C VAL A 209 -31.79 -4.65 -1.36
N VAL A 210 -32.79 -3.78 -1.04
CA VAL A 210 -32.76 -2.95 0.15
C VAL A 210 -33.14 -3.94 1.24
N CYS A 211 -32.17 -4.77 1.41
CA CYS A 211 -32.01 -5.69 2.48
C CYS A 211 -31.83 -4.80 3.70
N GLY A 212 -32.39 -5.17 4.79
CA GLY A 212 -32.05 -4.61 6.09
C GLY A 212 -30.51 -4.50 6.20
N PRO A 213 -29.95 -3.84 7.21
CA PRO A 213 -28.50 -3.69 7.32
C PRO A 213 -27.75 -5.02 7.16
N GLU A 214 -28.44 -6.15 7.27
CA GLU A 214 -27.97 -7.52 7.06
C GLU A 214 -27.79 -7.94 5.59
N GLU A 215 -28.33 -7.19 4.64
CA GLU A 215 -28.38 -7.55 3.22
C GLU A 215 -27.77 -6.47 2.29
N LYS A 216 -27.27 -5.36 2.85
CA LYS A 216 -26.57 -4.34 2.07
C LYS A 216 -25.24 -4.90 1.55
N ILE A 217 -25.05 -4.88 0.23
CA ILE A 217 -23.79 -5.27 -0.38
C ILE A 217 -22.79 -4.12 -0.17
N TYR A 218 -21.73 -4.39 0.59
CA TYR A 218 -20.60 -3.49 0.75
C TYR A 218 -19.51 -3.86 -0.25
N THR A 219 -18.92 -2.89 -0.91
CA THR A 219 -17.83 -3.08 -1.88
C THR A 219 -16.46 -2.88 -1.23
N GLY A 220 -16.35 -1.92 -0.32
CA GLY A 220 -15.14 -1.64 0.46
C GLY A 220 -15.01 -2.48 1.73
N PHE A 221 -16.10 -3.03 2.23
CA PHE A 221 -16.11 -3.82 3.46
C PHE A 221 -16.71 -5.21 3.26
N LEU A 222 -16.13 -6.21 3.94
CA LEU A 222 -16.73 -7.51 4.13
C LEU A 222 -17.59 -7.47 5.41
N TYR A 223 -18.92 -7.59 5.27
CA TYR A 223 -19.85 -7.59 6.38
C TYR A 223 -20.08 -9.00 6.93
N ARG A 224 -20.06 -9.15 8.27
CA ARG A 224 -20.38 -10.38 8.98
C ARG A 224 -21.27 -10.09 10.21
N TYR A 225 -22.38 -10.80 10.27
CA TYR A 225 -23.26 -10.82 11.43
C TYR A 225 -23.88 -12.21 11.56
N HIS A 226 -23.72 -12.86 12.72
CA HIS A 226 -24.13 -14.25 12.96
C HIS A 226 -23.68 -15.23 11.84
N TYR A 227 -22.48 -15.02 11.32
CA TYR A 227 -21.93 -15.84 10.24
C TYR A 227 -21.87 -17.32 10.64
N ARG A 228 -22.46 -18.21 9.83
CA ARG A 228 -22.47 -19.65 10.07
C ARG A 228 -21.29 -20.31 9.37
N TYR A 229 -20.30 -20.71 10.15
CA TYR A 229 -19.16 -21.46 9.65
C TYR A 229 -19.58 -22.88 9.23
N ASN A 230 -19.03 -23.35 8.11
CA ASN A 230 -19.24 -24.73 7.66
C ASN A 230 -18.60 -25.71 8.65
N LYS A 231 -19.36 -26.71 9.12
CA LYS A 231 -18.92 -27.71 10.09
C LYS A 231 -18.27 -28.92 9.44
N ALA A 232 -17.60 -28.77 8.29
CA ALA A 232 -16.87 -29.85 7.65
C ALA A 232 -15.69 -30.30 8.52
N LYS A 233 -15.46 -31.61 8.62
CA LYS A 233 -14.34 -32.18 9.36
C LYS A 233 -13.02 -31.83 8.65
N PRO A 234 -12.03 -31.24 9.33
CA PRO A 234 -10.79 -30.84 8.69
C PRO A 234 -9.95 -32.05 8.25
N THR A 235 -9.28 -31.88 7.12
CA THR A 235 -8.37 -32.87 6.53
C THR A 235 -6.90 -32.47 6.80
N ALA A 236 -5.96 -33.35 6.46
CA ALA A 236 -4.54 -33.00 6.47
C ALA A 236 -4.21 -31.93 5.42
N GLU A 237 -4.97 -31.87 4.34
CA GLU A 237 -4.83 -30.87 3.29
C GLU A 237 -5.22 -29.47 3.80
N ASP A 238 -6.33 -29.33 4.54
CA ASP A 238 -6.69 -28.05 5.18
C ASP A 238 -5.60 -27.52 6.13
N ALA A 239 -4.94 -28.43 6.86
CA ALA A 239 -3.82 -28.07 7.73
C ALA A 239 -2.61 -27.61 6.90
N PHE A 240 -2.31 -28.32 5.83
CA PHE A 240 -1.22 -28.00 4.92
C PHE A 240 -1.45 -26.67 4.21
N GLU A 241 -2.67 -26.44 3.67
CA GLU A 241 -3.08 -25.19 3.05
C GLU A 241 -2.93 -24.00 4.00
N LEU A 242 -3.40 -24.13 5.26
CA LEU A 242 -3.28 -23.08 6.25
C LEU A 242 -1.82 -22.76 6.58
N PHE A 243 -1.03 -23.76 6.97
CA PHE A 243 0.32 -23.52 7.52
C PHE A 243 1.37 -23.21 6.45
N LEU A 244 1.21 -23.72 5.24
CA LEU A 244 2.17 -23.50 4.14
C LEU A 244 1.71 -22.46 3.14
N LYS A 245 0.42 -22.41 2.81
CA LYS A 245 -0.12 -21.46 1.82
C LYS A 245 -0.82 -20.27 2.48
N GLY A 246 -1.20 -20.37 3.75
CA GLY A 246 -1.94 -19.30 4.45
C GLY A 246 -3.40 -19.23 4.04
N GLU A 247 -3.96 -20.30 3.45
CA GLU A 247 -5.37 -20.36 3.06
C GLU A 247 -6.26 -20.69 4.25
N TYR A 248 -7.38 -19.98 4.36
CA TYR A 248 -8.35 -20.15 5.43
C TYR A 248 -9.63 -20.79 4.88
N SER A 249 -9.97 -21.98 5.36
CA SER A 249 -11.28 -22.60 5.14
C SER A 249 -12.08 -22.62 6.45
N ASP A 250 -13.40 -22.69 6.36
CA ASP A 250 -14.25 -22.83 7.57
C ASP A 250 -13.93 -24.10 8.38
N ALA A 251 -13.41 -25.14 7.71
CA ALA A 251 -13.05 -26.42 8.34
C ALA A 251 -11.96 -26.30 9.42
N ILE A 252 -11.09 -25.28 9.33
CA ILE A 252 -10.02 -25.06 10.33
C ILE A 252 -10.54 -24.77 11.73
N TYR A 253 -11.78 -24.26 11.85
CA TYR A 253 -12.42 -23.95 13.12
C TYR A 253 -13.25 -25.11 13.68
N TYR A 254 -13.31 -26.24 12.97
CA TYR A 254 -14.07 -27.40 13.43
C TYR A 254 -13.57 -27.89 14.79
N GLN A 255 -14.45 -27.85 15.79
CA GLN A 255 -14.21 -28.38 17.11
C GLN A 255 -14.69 -29.82 17.18
N SER A 256 -13.76 -30.76 17.20
CA SER A 256 -14.06 -32.17 17.50
C SER A 256 -13.95 -32.39 19.01
N THR A 257 -14.73 -33.32 19.55
CA THR A 257 -14.61 -33.83 20.92
C THR A 257 -13.23 -34.44 21.23
N THR A 258 -12.38 -34.60 20.24
CA THR A 258 -11.03 -35.19 20.29
C THR A 258 -9.88 -34.17 20.21
N ASN A 259 -10.11 -32.91 20.50
CA ASN A 259 -9.10 -31.84 20.61
C ASN A 259 -8.21 -31.56 19.39
N ALA A 260 -8.68 -31.80 18.18
CA ALA A 260 -7.88 -31.56 16.99
C ALA A 260 -8.42 -30.43 16.15
N GLN A 261 -8.24 -29.23 16.62
CA GLN A 261 -8.41 -28.02 15.80
C GLN A 261 -7.14 -27.77 15.00
N ILE A 262 -7.29 -27.41 13.73
CA ILE A 262 -6.20 -26.87 12.92
C ILE A 262 -5.84 -25.48 13.42
N PHE A 263 -6.84 -24.68 13.78
CA PHE A 263 -6.62 -23.35 14.37
C PHE A 263 -5.91 -23.44 15.73
N ILE A 264 -4.76 -22.82 15.84
CA ILE A 264 -3.95 -22.81 17.05
C ILE A 264 -4.49 -21.76 18.03
N LYS A 265 -5.48 -22.16 18.84
CA LYS A 265 -6.03 -21.28 19.89
C LYS A 265 -4.98 -20.99 20.96
N GLN A 266 -4.98 -19.76 21.48
CA GLN A 266 -4.11 -19.27 22.54
C GLN A 266 -4.94 -18.60 23.65
N ASN A 267 -4.39 -18.47 24.86
CA ASN A 267 -5.09 -17.81 25.98
C ASN A 267 -5.42 -16.35 25.67
N ARG A 268 -4.52 -15.67 24.97
CA ARG A 268 -4.74 -14.26 24.59
C ARG A 268 -5.98 -14.06 23.71
N ASP A 269 -6.41 -15.05 22.95
CA ASP A 269 -7.59 -14.93 22.06
C ASP A 269 -8.85 -14.69 22.90
N ASP A 270 -8.99 -15.35 24.05
CA ASP A 270 -10.11 -15.12 24.95
C ASP A 270 -10.02 -13.74 25.64
N VAL A 271 -8.80 -13.25 25.93
CA VAL A 271 -8.59 -11.91 26.47
C VAL A 271 -8.91 -10.83 25.44
N ILE A 272 -8.51 -11.01 24.18
CA ILE A 272 -8.88 -10.08 23.09
C ILE A 272 -10.41 -10.01 22.93
N LYS A 273 -11.07 -11.18 22.86
CA LYS A 273 -12.52 -11.27 22.81
C LYS A 273 -13.17 -10.52 23.98
N SER A 274 -12.69 -10.73 25.21
CA SER A 274 -13.21 -10.07 26.39
C SER A 274 -13.06 -8.55 26.35
N ASN A 275 -11.95 -8.02 25.80
CA ASN A 275 -11.74 -6.58 25.62
C ASN A 275 -12.72 -5.98 24.59
N ILE A 276 -12.96 -6.68 23.48
CA ILE A 276 -13.95 -6.26 22.48
C ILE A 276 -15.34 -6.25 23.11
N LEU A 277 -15.78 -7.34 23.74
CA LEU A 277 -17.10 -7.44 24.36
C LEU A 277 -17.24 -6.52 25.58
N GLY A 278 -16.14 -6.22 26.30
CA GLY A 278 -16.07 -5.28 27.40
C GLY A 278 -16.15 -3.80 27.00
N GLY A 279 -16.20 -3.51 25.71
CA GLY A 279 -16.43 -2.15 25.21
C GLY A 279 -15.18 -1.31 25.02
N LYS A 280 -13.96 -1.90 24.99
CA LYS A 280 -12.75 -1.16 24.62
C LYS A 280 -12.94 -0.54 23.24
N LYS A 281 -12.67 0.76 23.15
CA LYS A 281 -12.93 1.53 21.92
C LYS A 281 -12.07 1.07 20.77
N ILE A 282 -10.77 0.87 21.01
CA ILE A 282 -9.81 0.39 20.02
C ILE A 282 -9.00 -0.77 20.59
N VAL A 283 -8.92 -1.85 19.84
CA VAL A 283 -8.05 -3.00 20.10
C VAL A 283 -6.96 -3.06 19.06
N PHE A 284 -5.71 -2.82 19.45
CA PHE A 284 -4.55 -2.92 18.59
C PHE A 284 -3.94 -4.32 18.70
N ILE A 285 -3.70 -4.94 17.53
CA ILE A 285 -2.99 -6.22 17.43
C ILE A 285 -1.72 -5.99 16.64
N GLU A 286 -0.58 -6.15 17.27
CA GLU A 286 0.71 -5.94 16.64
C GLU A 286 1.55 -7.19 16.56
N SER A 287 2.24 -7.40 15.47
CA SER A 287 3.29 -8.40 15.34
C SER A 287 4.23 -8.11 14.18
N ASP A 288 5.38 -8.78 14.22
CA ASP A 288 6.23 -8.88 13.05
C ASP A 288 5.56 -9.79 11.99
N MET A 289 6.05 -9.71 10.76
CA MET A 289 5.49 -10.47 9.65
C MET A 289 5.55 -11.98 9.88
N GLY A 290 4.47 -12.69 9.53
CA GLY A 290 4.39 -14.15 9.60
C GLY A 290 4.09 -14.72 10.98
N ASN A 291 3.89 -13.91 12.00
CA ASN A 291 3.55 -14.38 13.36
C ASN A 291 2.03 -14.48 13.63
N GLY A 292 1.20 -14.43 12.59
CA GLY A 292 -0.20 -14.83 12.70
C GLY A 292 -1.19 -13.70 12.98
N LYS A 293 -0.93 -12.43 12.57
CA LYS A 293 -1.93 -11.33 12.66
C LYS A 293 -3.25 -11.70 11.99
N THR A 294 -3.18 -12.10 10.72
CA THR A 294 -4.37 -12.51 9.95
C THR A 294 -5.06 -13.74 10.56
N ALA A 295 -4.29 -14.67 11.13
CA ALA A 295 -4.85 -15.79 11.88
C ALA A 295 -5.61 -15.32 13.14
N CYS A 296 -5.07 -14.35 13.86
CA CYS A 296 -5.72 -13.75 15.02
C CYS A 296 -7.03 -13.04 14.62
N ILE A 297 -7.02 -12.26 13.53
CA ILE A 297 -8.26 -11.64 12.99
C ILE A 297 -9.31 -12.71 12.71
N ASN A 298 -8.99 -13.72 11.90
CA ASN A 298 -9.95 -14.77 11.54
C ASN A 298 -10.42 -15.56 12.77
N GLY A 299 -9.54 -15.80 13.74
CA GLY A 299 -9.91 -16.40 15.03
C GLY A 299 -10.90 -15.55 15.82
N MET A 300 -10.73 -14.22 15.80
CA MET A 300 -11.68 -13.30 16.44
C MET A 300 -13.02 -13.24 15.69
N LEU A 301 -13.00 -13.20 14.37
CA LEU A 301 -14.22 -13.27 13.57
C LEU A 301 -15.03 -14.54 13.88
N TYR A 302 -14.33 -15.67 14.02
CA TYR A 302 -14.95 -16.92 14.46
C TYR A 302 -15.49 -16.85 15.90
N ALA A 303 -14.67 -16.37 16.83
CA ALA A 303 -15.04 -16.29 18.25
C ALA A 303 -16.21 -15.32 18.50
N LEU A 304 -16.39 -14.31 17.65
CA LEU A 304 -17.47 -13.32 17.72
C LEU A 304 -18.70 -13.69 16.89
N SER A 305 -18.69 -14.78 16.11
CA SER A 305 -19.77 -15.12 15.18
C SER A 305 -21.12 -15.41 15.86
N GLY A 306 -21.12 -15.78 17.14
CA GLY A 306 -22.33 -16.00 17.95
C GLY A 306 -22.76 -14.80 18.79
N GLU A 307 -22.03 -13.70 18.76
CA GLU A 307 -22.27 -12.51 19.56
C GLU A 307 -23.11 -11.47 18.77
N ASP A 308 -23.83 -10.63 19.47
CA ASP A 308 -24.60 -9.52 18.87
C ASP A 308 -23.67 -8.34 18.52
N VAL A 309 -22.82 -8.56 17.51
CA VAL A 309 -21.83 -7.59 17.01
C VAL A 309 -21.83 -7.59 15.49
N HIS A 310 -22.10 -6.45 14.90
CA HIS A 310 -22.00 -6.25 13.45
C HIS A 310 -20.54 -5.99 13.07
N ILE A 311 -19.93 -6.89 12.33
CA ILE A 311 -18.49 -6.83 12.00
C ILE A 311 -18.32 -6.41 10.56
N PHE A 312 -17.49 -5.37 10.33
CA PHE A 312 -17.10 -4.86 9.01
C PHE A 312 -15.60 -4.91 8.88
N MET A 313 -15.10 -5.78 8.02
CA MET A 313 -13.67 -5.88 7.72
C MET A 313 -13.36 -5.11 6.45
N LEU A 314 -12.40 -4.17 6.51
CA LEU A 314 -11.96 -3.42 5.33
C LEU A 314 -11.36 -4.41 4.31
N LYS A 315 -11.92 -4.39 3.09
CA LYS A 315 -11.50 -5.22 1.94
C LYS A 315 -10.76 -4.37 0.91
N SER A 316 -11.32 -3.20 0.56
CA SER A 316 -10.73 -2.28 -0.42
C SER A 316 -10.96 -0.84 -0.02
N ALA A 317 -9.87 -0.09 0.14
CA ALA A 317 -9.94 1.36 0.40
C ALA A 317 -10.17 2.18 -0.87
N ASP A 318 -9.91 1.60 -2.04
CA ASP A 318 -10.05 2.24 -3.35
C ASP A 318 -11.48 2.08 -3.93
N SER A 319 -12.42 1.56 -3.13
CA SER A 319 -13.84 1.49 -3.52
C SER A 319 -14.40 2.89 -3.70
N THR A 320 -15.07 3.11 -4.85
CA THR A 320 -15.73 4.39 -5.15
C THR A 320 -16.87 4.74 -4.18
N MET A 321 -17.35 3.75 -3.41
CA MET A 321 -18.42 3.88 -2.44
C MET A 321 -17.92 3.93 -0.99
N ILE A 322 -16.60 4.01 -0.77
CA ILE A 322 -16.02 3.84 0.56
C ILE A 322 -16.52 4.88 1.57
N ASP A 323 -16.71 6.13 1.14
CA ASP A 323 -17.17 7.21 2.01
C ASP A 323 -18.64 7.02 2.43
N GLU A 324 -19.49 6.63 1.49
CA GLU A 324 -20.91 6.33 1.75
C GLU A 324 -21.05 5.06 2.60
N GLU A 325 -20.17 4.08 2.42
CA GLU A 325 -20.16 2.88 3.24
C GLU A 325 -19.73 3.19 4.67
N ILE A 326 -18.67 3.97 4.88
CA ILE A 326 -18.23 4.41 6.21
C ILE A 326 -19.36 5.18 6.91
N ALA A 327 -20.00 6.14 6.24
CA ALA A 327 -21.13 6.88 6.81
C ALA A 327 -22.30 5.97 7.21
N SER A 328 -22.62 4.97 6.37
CA SER A 328 -23.67 3.99 6.67
C SER A 328 -23.31 3.09 7.86
N ILE A 329 -22.06 2.60 7.93
CA ILE A 329 -21.57 1.75 9.01
C ILE A 329 -21.57 2.53 10.35
N THR A 330 -21.11 3.77 10.33
CA THR A 330 -21.09 4.62 11.54
C THR A 330 -22.50 4.97 11.99
N THR A 331 -23.45 5.20 11.08
CA THR A 331 -24.86 5.41 11.40
C THR A 331 -25.48 4.17 12.05
N LEU A 332 -25.13 2.96 11.60
CA LEU A 332 -25.59 1.72 12.24
C LEU A 332 -25.15 1.66 13.72
N ALA A 333 -24.00 2.22 14.05
CA ALA A 333 -23.48 2.25 15.41
C ALA A 333 -24.27 3.18 16.36
N ASP A 334 -25.22 3.98 15.88
CA ASP A 334 -26.15 4.72 16.74
C ASP A 334 -27.07 3.79 17.53
N SER A 335 -27.41 2.62 16.97
CA SER A 335 -28.35 1.66 17.56
C SER A 335 -27.81 0.26 17.80
N LYS A 336 -26.74 -0.12 17.13
CA LYS A 336 -26.14 -1.47 17.15
C LYS A 336 -24.68 -1.41 17.59
N ARG A 337 -24.17 -2.53 18.13
CA ARG A 337 -22.74 -2.68 18.38
C ARG A 337 -22.04 -2.99 17.05
N VAL A 338 -21.10 -2.14 16.67
CA VAL A 338 -20.36 -2.24 15.40
C VAL A 338 -18.87 -2.37 15.69
N LEU A 339 -18.24 -3.36 15.07
CA LEU A 339 -16.79 -3.54 15.08
C LEU A 339 -16.24 -3.38 13.65
N ILE A 340 -15.40 -2.37 13.43
CA ILE A 340 -14.65 -2.24 12.19
C ILE A 340 -13.28 -2.87 12.37
N VAL A 341 -12.90 -3.73 11.42
CA VAL A 341 -11.61 -4.45 11.41
C VAL A 341 -10.78 -3.94 10.24
N ILE A 342 -9.57 -3.46 10.52
CA ILE A 342 -8.64 -3.00 9.48
C ILE A 342 -7.30 -3.72 9.67
N ASP A 343 -6.98 -4.63 8.75
CA ASP A 343 -5.67 -5.30 8.72
C ASP A 343 -4.62 -4.36 8.13
N ASP A 344 -3.44 -4.31 8.74
CA ASP A 344 -2.33 -3.40 8.40
C ASP A 344 -2.78 -1.91 8.27
N TYR A 345 -3.55 -1.41 9.27
CA TYR A 345 -4.20 -0.10 9.27
C TYR A 345 -3.27 1.08 8.96
N THR A 346 -1.98 0.92 9.18
CA THR A 346 -0.97 1.96 8.90
C THR A 346 -0.89 2.36 7.43
N ASN A 347 -1.40 1.51 6.53
CA ASN A 347 -1.55 1.80 5.11
C ASN A 347 -2.86 2.56 4.79
N TYR A 348 -3.78 2.64 5.75
CA TYR A 348 -5.14 3.14 5.58
C TYR A 348 -5.48 4.24 6.59
N MET A 349 -4.49 5.07 6.96
CA MET A 349 -4.67 6.13 7.94
C MET A 349 -5.78 7.12 7.57
N GLU A 350 -5.97 7.39 6.28
CA GLU A 350 -7.06 8.23 5.80
C GLU A 350 -8.45 7.63 6.09
N ILE A 351 -8.60 6.29 5.98
CA ILE A 351 -9.85 5.59 6.34
C ILE A 351 -10.07 5.67 7.86
N VAL A 352 -9.01 5.46 8.65
CA VAL A 352 -9.06 5.59 10.11
C VAL A 352 -9.47 7.01 10.51
N HIS A 353 -8.89 8.02 9.86
CA HIS A 353 -9.24 9.43 10.08
C HIS A 353 -10.71 9.72 9.73
N LYS A 354 -11.23 9.25 8.59
CA LYS A 354 -12.64 9.40 8.21
C LYS A 354 -13.58 8.74 9.21
N ILE A 355 -13.21 7.55 9.72
CA ILE A 355 -14.00 6.87 10.76
C ILE A 355 -13.99 7.67 12.07
N ALA A 356 -12.85 8.25 12.45
CA ALA A 356 -12.72 9.07 13.65
C ALA A 356 -13.62 10.32 13.60
N LEU A 357 -13.70 10.98 12.43
CA LEU A 357 -14.59 12.15 12.23
C LEU A 357 -16.08 11.81 12.38
N LEU A 358 -16.45 10.56 12.12
CA LEU A 358 -17.84 10.08 12.21
C LEU A 358 -18.07 9.16 13.43
N ASP A 359 -17.20 9.25 14.44
CA ASP A 359 -17.20 8.35 15.59
C ASP A 359 -18.57 8.31 16.34
N ARG A 360 -18.92 7.13 16.85
CA ARG A 360 -20.14 6.84 17.60
C ARG A 360 -19.84 5.99 18.83
N LYS A 361 -20.69 6.12 19.84
CA LYS A 361 -20.52 5.42 21.13
C LYS A 361 -20.39 3.90 20.98
N ASN A 362 -21.19 3.28 20.14
CA ASN A 362 -21.21 1.82 19.97
C ASN A 362 -20.28 1.33 18.84
N LEU A 363 -19.42 2.22 18.28
CA LEU A 363 -18.42 1.89 17.30
C LEU A 363 -17.13 1.49 17.99
N GLN A 364 -16.60 0.36 17.62
CA GLN A 364 -15.32 -0.18 18.08
C GLN A 364 -14.42 -0.49 16.88
N LEU A 365 -13.09 -0.44 17.08
CA LEU A 365 -12.11 -0.80 16.06
C LEU A 365 -11.21 -1.93 16.53
N MET A 366 -10.89 -2.84 15.62
CA MET A 366 -9.79 -3.78 15.75
C MET A 366 -8.77 -3.48 14.64
N LEU A 367 -7.63 -2.94 15.02
CA LEU A 367 -6.59 -2.43 14.14
C LEU A 367 -5.36 -3.30 14.23
N THR A 368 -4.86 -3.79 13.10
CA THR A 368 -3.62 -4.56 13.12
C THR A 368 -2.49 -3.84 12.41
N ALA A 369 -1.26 -4.05 12.85
CA ALA A 369 -0.07 -3.52 12.18
C ALA A 369 1.20 -4.30 12.53
N ARG A 370 2.27 -4.02 11.81
CA ARG A 370 3.62 -4.46 12.22
C ARG A 370 4.05 -3.70 13.48
N THR A 371 4.70 -4.38 14.42
CA THR A 371 5.09 -3.82 15.73
C THR A 371 5.76 -2.46 15.62
N ALA A 372 6.74 -2.31 14.72
CA ALA A 372 7.46 -1.05 14.54
C ALA A 372 6.59 0.07 13.98
N LEU A 373 5.67 -0.24 13.04
CA LEU A 373 4.76 0.73 12.45
C LEU A 373 3.66 1.12 13.45
N ASN A 374 3.15 0.16 14.23
CA ASN A 374 2.14 0.43 15.26
C ASN A 374 2.64 1.44 16.29
N LYS A 375 3.86 1.27 16.80
CA LYS A 375 4.48 2.20 17.76
C LYS A 375 4.49 3.65 17.27
N ASN A 376 4.68 3.86 15.97
CA ASN A 376 4.76 5.19 15.38
C ASN A 376 3.39 5.81 15.08
N LYS A 377 2.39 4.99 14.71
CA LYS A 377 1.08 5.49 14.23
C LYS A 377 -0.03 5.43 15.28
N MET A 378 0.08 4.54 16.27
CA MET A 378 -0.91 4.39 17.34
C MET A 378 -1.20 5.70 18.10
N PRO A 379 -0.19 6.50 18.51
CA PRO A 379 -0.47 7.76 19.22
C PRO A 379 -1.32 8.73 18.39
N THR A 380 -1.10 8.77 17.07
CA THR A 380 -1.92 9.58 16.16
C THR A 380 -3.37 9.11 16.15
N VAL A 381 -3.59 7.80 16.08
CA VAL A 381 -4.95 7.22 16.10
C VAL A 381 -5.66 7.54 17.41
N LEU A 382 -5.01 7.35 18.57
CA LEU A 382 -5.59 7.66 19.87
C LEU A 382 -5.97 9.15 19.97
N MET A 383 -5.12 10.03 19.46
CA MET A 383 -5.39 11.48 19.41
C MET A 383 -6.58 11.82 18.51
N GLU A 384 -6.71 11.19 17.34
CA GLU A 384 -7.82 11.44 16.40
C GLU A 384 -9.18 11.01 16.97
N PHE A 385 -9.22 9.92 17.75
CA PHE A 385 -10.42 9.48 18.46
C PHE A 385 -10.64 10.20 19.81
N GLY A 386 -9.70 11.01 20.26
CA GLY A 386 -9.78 11.73 21.53
C GLY A 386 -9.89 10.80 22.74
N ILE A 387 -9.29 9.60 22.66
CA ILE A 387 -9.38 8.59 23.73
C ILE A 387 -8.07 8.44 24.49
N ALA A 388 -8.19 8.12 25.77
CA ALA A 388 -7.05 7.81 26.62
C ALA A 388 -6.50 6.39 26.36
N GLU A 389 -5.26 6.13 26.77
CA GLU A 389 -4.61 4.83 26.56
C GLU A 389 -5.35 3.67 27.24
N ASP A 390 -6.01 3.93 28.37
CA ASP A 390 -6.81 2.95 29.12
C ASP A 390 -8.15 2.58 28.45
N GLU A 391 -8.64 3.37 27.49
CA GLU A 391 -9.81 3.04 26.66
C GLU A 391 -9.44 2.14 25.48
N SER A 392 -8.16 1.95 25.22
CA SER A 392 -7.61 1.02 24.23
C SER A 392 -7.03 -0.25 24.88
N ALA A 393 -6.72 -1.23 24.05
CA ALA A 393 -5.97 -2.42 24.43
C ALA A 393 -4.96 -2.78 23.35
N ILE A 394 -3.74 -3.17 23.77
CA ILE A 394 -2.65 -3.51 22.85
C ILE A 394 -2.23 -4.95 23.08
N PHE A 395 -2.21 -5.75 22.02
CA PHE A 395 -1.81 -7.15 22.05
C PHE A 395 -0.66 -7.42 21.09
N ASN A 396 0.49 -7.77 21.63
CA ASN A 396 1.61 -8.24 20.83
C ASN A 396 1.49 -9.76 20.60
N VAL A 397 1.35 -10.17 19.33
CA VAL A 397 1.14 -11.57 18.95
C VAL A 397 2.39 -12.23 18.36
N ASN A 398 3.59 -11.69 18.62
CA ASN A 398 4.85 -12.24 18.13
C ASN A 398 5.20 -13.62 18.72
N ALA A 399 4.82 -13.87 19.95
CA ALA A 399 5.14 -15.12 20.62
C ALA A 399 3.89 -15.97 20.84
N VAL A 400 4.03 -17.27 20.63
CA VAL A 400 3.01 -18.28 20.96
C VAL A 400 3.07 -18.58 22.45
N ASP A 401 1.94 -18.50 23.14
CA ASP A 401 1.84 -18.81 24.58
C ASP A 401 1.92 -20.33 24.86
N ASP A 402 1.91 -20.73 26.13
CA ASP A 402 2.06 -22.15 26.50
C ASP A 402 0.89 -23.03 26.05
N VAL A 403 -0.32 -22.48 25.99
CA VAL A 403 -1.50 -23.16 25.44
C VAL A 403 -1.34 -23.33 23.92
N GLY A 404 -0.93 -22.26 23.25
CA GLY A 404 -0.65 -22.30 21.82
C GLY A 404 0.48 -23.30 21.48
N ILE A 405 1.56 -23.35 22.25
CA ILE A 405 2.63 -24.37 22.07
C ILE A 405 2.09 -25.80 22.24
N THR A 406 1.23 -26.02 23.22
CA THR A 406 0.62 -27.33 23.43
C THR A 406 -0.29 -27.69 22.24
N ASN A 407 -1.09 -26.75 21.77
CA ASN A 407 -1.94 -26.93 20.59
C ASN A 407 -1.12 -27.16 19.31
N CYS A 408 0.02 -26.45 19.12
CA CYS A 408 0.96 -26.73 18.04
C CYS A 408 1.47 -28.17 18.07
N LEU A 409 1.86 -28.68 19.24
CA LEU A 409 2.36 -30.05 19.38
C LEU A 409 1.31 -31.08 18.96
N VAL A 410 0.05 -30.89 19.38
CA VAL A 410 -1.07 -31.78 19.05
C VAL A 410 -1.38 -31.69 17.54
N THR A 411 -1.58 -30.49 17.00
CA THR A 411 -1.97 -30.26 15.61
C THR A 411 -0.88 -30.72 14.65
N PHE A 412 0.37 -30.33 14.88
CA PHE A 412 1.50 -30.70 14.00
C PHE A 412 1.82 -32.19 14.08
N GLY A 413 1.66 -32.81 15.27
CA GLY A 413 1.79 -34.26 15.43
C GLY A 413 0.73 -35.02 14.65
N ARG A 414 -0.53 -34.58 14.70
CA ARG A 414 -1.67 -35.21 14.03
C ARG A 414 -1.59 -35.12 12.50
N TYR A 415 -1.19 -33.96 11.99
CA TYR A 415 -1.16 -33.70 10.55
C TYR A 415 0.23 -33.89 9.92
N GLY A 416 1.20 -34.49 10.65
CA GLY A 416 2.53 -34.79 10.12
C GLY A 416 3.41 -33.59 9.82
N LEU A 417 3.13 -32.44 10.42
CA LEU A 417 3.79 -31.16 10.10
C LEU A 417 5.16 -30.95 10.79
N PHE A 418 5.72 -31.97 11.46
CA PHE A 418 7.05 -31.87 12.07
C PHE A 418 8.21 -32.16 11.12
N GLY A 419 7.96 -32.55 9.86
CA GLY A 419 8.99 -32.80 8.87
C GLY A 419 10.14 -33.68 9.40
N LYS A 420 11.39 -33.21 9.28
CA LYS A 420 12.61 -33.90 9.77
C LYS A 420 12.58 -34.23 11.27
N ARG A 421 11.71 -33.59 12.07
CA ARG A 421 11.61 -33.79 13.53
C ARG A 421 10.46 -34.70 13.93
N ALA A 422 9.79 -35.36 12.98
CA ALA A 422 8.67 -36.25 13.26
C ALA A 422 9.03 -37.35 14.27
N GLY A 423 10.24 -37.91 14.17
CA GLY A 423 10.75 -38.98 15.06
C GLY A 423 11.21 -38.55 16.47
N LEU A 424 11.26 -37.24 16.76
CA LEU A 424 11.69 -36.78 18.08
C LEU A 424 10.61 -37.01 19.15
N LYS A 425 11.04 -37.16 20.42
CA LYS A 425 10.12 -37.20 21.58
C LYS A 425 9.38 -35.87 21.73
N VAL A 426 8.18 -35.91 22.33
CA VAL A 426 7.31 -34.74 22.49
C VAL A 426 8.04 -33.63 23.30
N GLU A 427 8.79 -33.99 24.33
CA GLU A 427 9.58 -33.05 25.14
C GLU A 427 10.64 -32.31 24.29
N ASP A 428 11.31 -33.02 23.40
CA ASP A 428 12.33 -32.43 22.52
C ASP A 428 11.71 -31.54 21.45
N LYS A 429 10.56 -31.92 20.90
CA LYS A 429 9.74 -31.07 20.04
C LYS A 429 9.32 -29.80 20.77
N LYS A 430 8.82 -29.91 22.02
CA LYS A 430 8.47 -28.76 22.88
C LYS A 430 9.65 -27.85 23.12
N LYS A 431 10.80 -28.40 23.52
CA LYS A 431 12.04 -27.65 23.74
C LYS A 431 12.44 -26.88 22.46
N TYR A 432 12.35 -27.52 21.32
CA TYR A 432 12.65 -26.88 20.03
C TYR A 432 11.72 -25.71 19.72
N LEU A 433 10.41 -25.84 19.94
CA LEU A 433 9.45 -24.75 19.71
C LEU A 433 9.68 -23.56 20.66
N VAL A 434 10.13 -23.81 21.90
CA VAL A 434 10.24 -22.81 22.97
C VAL A 434 11.60 -22.11 23.00
N LYS A 435 12.73 -22.83 22.84
CA LYS A 435 14.07 -22.26 22.99
C LYS A 435 14.43 -21.29 21.87
N LYS A 436 15.22 -20.24 22.22
CA LYS A 436 15.74 -19.26 21.23
C LYS A 436 16.65 -19.89 20.17
N SER A 437 17.33 -20.99 20.50
CA SER A 437 18.14 -21.78 19.55
C SER A 437 17.31 -22.60 18.57
N GLY A 438 16.00 -22.70 18.76
CA GLY A 438 15.02 -23.26 17.85
C GLY A 438 14.08 -22.17 17.35
N CYS A 439 12.77 -22.39 17.50
CA CYS A 439 11.76 -21.43 17.00
C CYS A 439 11.54 -20.21 17.90
N GLY A 440 11.99 -20.25 19.16
CA GLY A 440 11.86 -19.13 20.10
C GLY A 440 10.41 -18.66 20.30
N ARG A 441 9.45 -19.58 20.27
CA ARG A 441 7.99 -19.32 20.33
C ARG A 441 7.43 -18.51 19.17
N ARG A 442 8.21 -18.21 18.11
CA ARG A 442 7.74 -17.42 16.96
C ARG A 442 7.08 -18.33 15.94
N PHE A 443 5.82 -18.02 15.61
CA PHE A 443 5.05 -18.81 14.63
C PHE A 443 5.72 -18.80 13.26
N GLN A 444 6.27 -17.66 12.84
CA GLN A 444 7.07 -17.55 11.62
C GLN A 444 8.24 -18.54 11.56
N ALA A 445 8.97 -18.70 12.67
CA ALA A 445 10.10 -19.63 12.70
C ALA A 445 9.63 -21.09 12.64
N ILE A 446 8.48 -21.38 13.25
CA ILE A 446 7.87 -22.72 13.22
C ILE A 446 7.47 -23.09 11.79
N THR A 447 6.84 -22.17 11.04
CA THR A 447 6.40 -22.41 9.68
C THR A 447 7.54 -22.36 8.65
N LEU A 448 8.54 -21.49 8.85
CA LEU A 448 9.74 -21.48 7.99
C LEU A 448 10.51 -22.81 8.07
N ASP A 449 10.57 -23.44 9.24
CA ASP A 449 11.22 -24.74 9.40
C ASP A 449 10.55 -25.86 8.55
N LEU A 450 9.24 -25.74 8.33
CA LEU A 450 8.52 -26.65 7.44
C LEU A 450 8.90 -26.42 5.96
N LEU A 451 9.13 -25.17 5.55
CA LEU A 451 9.54 -24.77 4.19
C LEU A 451 11.02 -25.08 3.88
N GLU A 452 11.88 -25.13 4.87
CA GLU A 452 13.32 -25.45 4.71
C GLU A 452 13.60 -26.93 4.41
N SER A 453 12.57 -27.79 4.32
CA SER A 453 12.77 -29.16 3.84
C SER A 453 13.23 -29.16 2.38
N GLU A 454 14.18 -30.03 2.02
CA GLU A 454 14.69 -30.12 0.63
C GLU A 454 13.59 -30.35 -0.40
N PHE A 455 12.57 -31.11 -0.02
CA PHE A 455 11.39 -31.34 -0.85
C PHE A 455 10.64 -30.04 -1.18
N MET A 456 10.38 -29.21 -0.16
CA MET A 456 9.66 -27.96 -0.35
C MET A 456 10.49 -26.91 -1.11
N LYS A 457 11.79 -26.86 -0.83
CA LYS A 457 12.71 -25.99 -1.56
C LYS A 457 12.67 -26.30 -3.06
N LYS A 458 12.85 -27.58 -3.41
CA LYS A 458 12.79 -28.05 -4.81
C LYS A 458 11.44 -27.74 -5.46
N LYS A 459 10.33 -27.98 -4.74
CA LYS A 459 8.98 -27.67 -5.23
C LYS A 459 8.81 -26.17 -5.52
N VAL A 460 9.30 -25.28 -4.68
CA VAL A 460 9.21 -23.83 -4.88
C VAL A 460 10.09 -23.37 -6.03
N GLU A 461 11.30 -23.95 -6.19
CA GLU A 461 12.18 -23.69 -7.32
C GLU A 461 11.51 -24.14 -8.65
N GLU A 462 10.92 -25.32 -8.68
CA GLU A 462 10.18 -25.85 -9.83
C GLU A 462 8.98 -24.97 -10.19
N LEU A 463 8.25 -24.43 -9.20
CA LEU A 463 7.13 -23.51 -9.42
C LEU A 463 7.56 -22.22 -10.10
N LEU A 464 8.64 -21.57 -9.61
CA LEU A 464 9.13 -20.32 -10.22
C LEU A 464 9.70 -20.56 -11.62
N SER A 465 10.45 -21.64 -11.81
CA SER A 465 10.96 -22.01 -13.13
C SER A 465 9.82 -22.28 -14.13
N ALA A 466 8.76 -22.97 -13.71
CA ALA A 466 7.59 -23.21 -14.56
C ALA A 466 6.87 -21.91 -14.95
N ILE A 467 6.77 -20.93 -14.03
CA ILE A 467 6.19 -19.62 -14.34
C ILE A 467 7.08 -18.86 -15.34
N GLU A 468 8.40 -18.88 -15.16
CA GLU A 468 9.34 -18.23 -16.06
C GLU A 468 9.34 -18.85 -17.46
N GLU A 469 9.32 -20.18 -17.56
CA GLU A 469 9.21 -20.92 -18.81
C GLU A 469 7.88 -20.61 -19.53
N SER A 470 6.77 -20.46 -18.78
CA SER A 470 5.49 -20.07 -19.33
C SER A 470 5.52 -18.65 -19.90
N SER A 471 6.03 -17.68 -19.13
CA SER A 471 6.20 -16.29 -19.58
C SER A 471 7.08 -15.51 -18.61
N LYS A 472 8.15 -14.87 -19.15
CA LYS A 472 8.96 -13.92 -18.37
C LYS A 472 8.15 -12.77 -17.79
N SER A 473 7.11 -12.32 -18.50
CA SER A 473 6.22 -11.26 -18.00
C SER A 473 5.40 -11.74 -16.81
N TYR A 474 4.96 -12.99 -16.80
CA TYR A 474 4.24 -13.59 -15.66
C TYR A 474 5.17 -13.76 -14.46
N HIS A 475 6.42 -14.20 -14.69
CA HIS A 475 7.43 -14.28 -13.64
C HIS A 475 7.64 -12.92 -12.95
N HIS A 476 7.87 -11.85 -13.73
CA HIS A 476 8.01 -10.50 -13.19
C HIS A 476 6.75 -10.04 -12.43
N ALA A 477 5.55 -10.31 -12.96
CA ALA A 477 4.31 -9.97 -12.29
C ALA A 477 4.19 -10.65 -10.92
N VAL A 478 4.53 -11.93 -10.85
CA VAL A 478 4.52 -12.68 -9.58
C VAL A 478 5.54 -12.09 -8.61
N ILE A 479 6.79 -11.83 -9.03
CA ILE A 479 7.82 -11.23 -8.16
C ILE A 479 7.35 -9.88 -7.60
N VAL A 480 6.76 -9.01 -8.43
CA VAL A 480 6.21 -7.72 -7.99
C VAL A 480 5.08 -7.91 -6.97
N ILE A 481 4.13 -8.83 -7.21
CA ILE A 481 3.03 -9.14 -6.28
C ILE A 481 3.59 -9.64 -4.94
N LEU A 482 4.60 -10.52 -4.96
CA LEU A 482 5.26 -11.00 -3.74
C LEU A 482 5.94 -9.84 -2.99
N LEU A 483 6.65 -8.95 -3.69
CA LEU A 483 7.32 -7.78 -3.11
C LEU A 483 6.33 -6.81 -2.48
N ILE A 484 5.21 -6.52 -3.14
CA ILE A 484 4.13 -5.68 -2.60
C ILE A 484 3.66 -6.23 -1.25
N LYS A 485 3.41 -7.53 -1.16
CA LYS A 485 2.98 -8.18 0.10
C LYS A 485 4.06 -8.12 1.17
N ILE A 486 5.30 -8.45 0.84
CA ILE A 486 6.39 -8.52 1.81
C ILE A 486 6.79 -7.15 2.33
N MET A 487 6.85 -6.17 1.47
CA MET A 487 7.20 -4.79 1.83
C MET A 487 6.00 -4.00 2.35
N ASN A 488 4.80 -4.59 2.31
CA ASN A 488 3.56 -3.92 2.71
C ASN A 488 3.32 -2.62 1.93
N LEU A 489 3.48 -2.69 0.61
CA LEU A 489 3.26 -1.53 -0.25
C LEU A 489 1.76 -1.37 -0.53
N ARG A 490 1.27 -0.14 -0.42
CA ARG A 490 -0.11 0.19 -0.79
C ARG A 490 -0.23 0.37 -2.31
N LEU A 491 -0.13 -0.75 -3.04
CA LEU A 491 -0.33 -0.80 -4.48
C LEU A 491 -1.48 -1.76 -4.80
N SER A 492 -2.43 -1.30 -5.62
CA SER A 492 -3.53 -2.11 -6.11
C SER A 492 -3.08 -2.99 -7.27
N ILE A 493 -3.91 -3.94 -7.66
CA ILE A 493 -3.63 -4.74 -8.86
C ILE A 493 -3.65 -3.88 -10.12
N ASP A 494 -4.48 -2.83 -10.15
CA ASP A 494 -4.50 -1.86 -11.25
C ASP A 494 -3.18 -1.11 -11.38
N ASP A 495 -2.52 -0.79 -10.24
CA ASP A 495 -1.18 -0.19 -10.25
C ASP A 495 -0.15 -1.17 -10.84
N VAL A 496 -0.25 -2.45 -10.50
CA VAL A 496 0.64 -3.49 -11.06
C VAL A 496 0.42 -3.66 -12.56
N GLU A 497 -0.83 -3.67 -13.00
CA GLU A 497 -1.19 -3.76 -14.42
C GLU A 497 -0.67 -2.58 -15.22
N ARG A 498 -0.82 -1.36 -14.71
CA ARG A 498 -0.25 -0.14 -15.32
C ARG A 498 1.26 -0.18 -15.37
N MET A 499 1.90 -0.54 -14.27
CA MET A 499 3.35 -0.60 -14.16
C MET A 499 3.98 -1.62 -15.12
N LEU A 500 3.35 -2.77 -15.29
CA LEU A 500 3.85 -3.86 -16.13
C LEU A 500 3.27 -3.82 -17.56
N ASN A 501 2.33 -2.91 -17.82
CA ASN A 501 1.56 -2.85 -19.07
C ASN A 501 0.92 -4.22 -19.43
N MET A 502 0.33 -4.87 -18.43
CA MET A 502 -0.29 -6.19 -18.53
C MET A 502 -1.69 -6.17 -17.92
N ASN A 503 -2.62 -6.90 -18.48
CA ASN A 503 -3.97 -7.07 -17.93
C ASN A 503 -4.06 -8.39 -17.15
N ILE A 504 -3.46 -8.43 -15.97
CA ILE A 504 -3.33 -9.64 -15.13
C ILE A 504 -4.70 -10.12 -14.64
N SER A 505 -5.58 -9.18 -14.28
CA SER A 505 -6.90 -9.50 -13.72
C SER A 505 -7.85 -10.19 -14.71
N SER A 506 -7.71 -9.92 -16.01
CA SER A 506 -8.53 -10.53 -17.06
C SER A 506 -7.79 -11.54 -17.94
N ASP A 507 -6.48 -11.73 -17.73
CA ASP A 507 -5.71 -12.72 -18.48
C ASP A 507 -6.06 -14.15 -18.00
N ALA A 508 -6.84 -14.85 -18.82
CA ALA A 508 -7.26 -16.21 -18.51
C ALA A 508 -6.07 -17.19 -18.36
N ARG A 509 -4.96 -16.96 -19.08
CA ARG A 509 -3.77 -17.84 -19.00
C ARG A 509 -3.06 -17.61 -17.66
N PHE A 510 -2.83 -16.35 -17.27
CA PHE A 510 -2.25 -16.00 -15.98
C PHE A 510 -3.10 -16.58 -14.83
N ARG A 511 -4.42 -16.38 -14.89
CA ARG A 511 -5.35 -16.84 -13.84
C ARG A 511 -5.54 -18.36 -13.79
N SER A 512 -5.34 -19.08 -14.88
CA SER A 512 -5.49 -20.54 -14.93
C SER A 512 -4.18 -21.29 -14.71
N ASP A 513 -3.03 -20.60 -14.75
CA ASP A 513 -1.72 -21.23 -14.59
C ASP A 513 -1.61 -21.93 -13.23
N PRO A 514 -1.32 -23.23 -13.19
CA PRO A 514 -1.28 -24.00 -11.95
C PRO A 514 -0.19 -23.53 -10.98
N ALA A 515 0.99 -23.11 -11.51
CA ALA A 515 2.10 -22.68 -10.68
C ALA A 515 1.82 -21.29 -10.05
N ILE A 516 1.18 -20.38 -10.80
CA ILE A 516 0.74 -19.08 -10.28
C ILE A 516 -0.33 -19.28 -9.21
N LYS A 517 -1.31 -20.16 -9.44
CA LYS A 517 -2.36 -20.50 -8.47
C LYS A 517 -1.83 -21.06 -7.15
N GLU A 518 -0.67 -21.68 -7.13
CA GLU A 518 -0.04 -22.14 -5.88
C GLU A 518 0.44 -20.97 -5.01
N LEU A 519 0.79 -19.82 -5.60
CA LEU A 519 1.37 -18.67 -4.89
C LEU A 519 0.37 -17.54 -4.66
N VAL A 520 -0.61 -17.41 -5.57
CA VAL A 520 -1.53 -16.28 -5.64
C VAL A 520 -2.95 -16.78 -5.66
N SER A 521 -3.84 -16.16 -4.90
CA SER A 521 -5.28 -16.38 -4.95
C SER A 521 -5.99 -15.28 -5.73
N PHE A 522 -7.02 -15.68 -6.45
CA PHE A 522 -7.85 -14.80 -7.28
C PHE A 522 -9.25 -14.75 -6.66
N GLY A 523 -9.64 -13.60 -6.11
CA GLY A 523 -10.98 -13.36 -5.58
C GLY A 523 -12.03 -13.11 -6.66
N ASP A 524 -13.31 -13.15 -6.26
CA ASP A 524 -14.45 -12.98 -7.17
C ASP A 524 -14.49 -11.56 -7.81
N ASP A 525 -13.96 -10.55 -7.12
CA ASP A 525 -13.91 -9.16 -7.58
C ASP A 525 -12.59 -8.81 -8.31
N ASN A 526 -11.93 -9.78 -8.92
CA ASN A 526 -10.58 -9.64 -9.50
C ASN A 526 -9.50 -9.26 -8.48
N GLU A 527 -9.77 -9.39 -7.20
CA GLU A 527 -8.75 -9.23 -6.17
C GLU A 527 -7.67 -10.30 -6.34
N ILE A 528 -6.42 -9.88 -6.34
CA ILE A 528 -5.26 -10.77 -6.42
C ILE A 528 -4.47 -10.62 -5.14
N THR A 529 -4.35 -11.70 -4.40
CA THR A 529 -3.64 -11.70 -3.11
C THR A 529 -2.63 -12.84 -3.04
N VAL A 530 -1.54 -12.61 -2.32
CA VAL A 530 -0.54 -13.64 -2.03
C VAL A 530 -1.11 -14.57 -0.96
N LYS A 531 -1.13 -15.87 -1.23
CA LYS A 531 -1.65 -16.89 -0.32
C LYS A 531 -0.89 -16.92 1.00
N SER A 532 0.43 -16.97 0.96
CA SER A 532 1.27 -17.04 2.15
C SER A 532 2.39 -16.00 2.14
N SER A 533 2.39 -15.10 3.11
CA SER A 533 3.49 -14.14 3.28
C SER A 533 4.80 -14.81 3.69
N ILE A 534 4.75 -15.98 4.33
CA ILE A 534 5.93 -16.74 4.72
C ILE A 534 6.57 -17.38 3.48
N THR A 535 5.75 -18.00 2.63
CA THR A 535 6.21 -18.58 1.36
C THR A 535 6.73 -17.50 0.42
N ALA A 536 6.03 -16.37 0.30
CA ALA A 536 6.50 -15.22 -0.47
C ALA A 536 7.88 -14.73 -0.02
N ARG A 537 8.04 -14.59 1.30
CA ARG A 537 9.34 -14.19 1.88
C ARG A 537 10.42 -15.23 1.61
N TYR A 538 10.10 -16.52 1.75
CA TYR A 538 11.04 -17.60 1.45
C TYR A 538 11.50 -17.55 0.01
N ILE A 539 10.56 -17.38 -0.94
CA ILE A 539 10.85 -17.23 -2.37
C ILE A 539 11.82 -16.08 -2.61
N LEU A 540 11.48 -14.88 -2.13
CA LEU A 540 12.29 -13.68 -2.33
C LEU A 540 13.66 -13.76 -1.66
N GLN A 541 13.82 -14.53 -0.57
CA GLN A 541 15.07 -14.66 0.17
C GLN A 541 15.98 -15.80 -0.29
N ASN A 542 15.43 -16.84 -0.94
CA ASN A 542 16.17 -18.07 -1.17
C ASN A 542 16.09 -18.60 -2.61
N VAL A 543 15.13 -18.12 -3.42
CA VAL A 543 14.86 -18.69 -4.75
C VAL A 543 14.95 -17.63 -5.85
N ALA A 544 14.30 -16.47 -5.68
CA ALA A 544 14.35 -15.38 -6.65
C ALA A 544 15.77 -14.82 -6.79
N SER A 545 16.17 -14.45 -8.02
CA SER A 545 17.47 -13.84 -8.27
C SER A 545 17.51 -12.38 -7.74
N SER A 546 18.72 -11.89 -7.42
CA SER A 546 18.91 -10.49 -7.04
C SER A 546 18.47 -9.54 -8.13
N ASP A 547 18.77 -9.89 -9.37
CA ASP A 547 18.48 -9.09 -10.56
C ASP A 547 16.97 -8.94 -10.75
N ASP A 548 16.19 -10.03 -10.62
CA ASP A 548 14.73 -9.98 -10.70
C ASP A 548 14.12 -9.09 -9.63
N ILE A 549 14.66 -9.13 -8.41
CA ILE A 549 14.21 -8.29 -7.30
C ILE A 549 14.53 -6.82 -7.57
N ILE A 550 15.77 -6.52 -7.98
CA ILE A 550 16.21 -5.14 -8.26
C ILE A 550 15.42 -4.57 -9.43
N ASP A 551 15.27 -5.31 -10.53
CA ASP A 551 14.50 -4.90 -11.70
C ASP A 551 13.04 -4.66 -11.37
N SER A 552 12.44 -5.52 -10.55
CA SER A 552 11.05 -5.37 -10.11
C SER A 552 10.86 -4.13 -9.24
N LEU A 553 11.77 -3.89 -8.28
CA LEU A 553 11.72 -2.69 -7.43
C LEU A 553 12.02 -1.42 -8.24
N MET A 554 12.89 -1.48 -9.25
CA MET A 554 13.12 -0.37 -10.17
C MET A 554 11.86 -0.03 -10.99
N LYS A 555 11.10 -1.02 -11.45
CA LYS A 555 9.81 -0.80 -12.13
C LYS A 555 8.81 -0.14 -11.19
N VAL A 556 8.72 -0.61 -9.94
CA VAL A 556 7.88 0.02 -8.91
C VAL A 556 8.29 1.48 -8.69
N ALA A 557 9.60 1.75 -8.58
CA ALA A 557 10.11 3.11 -8.36
C ALA A 557 9.82 4.04 -9.55
N LYS A 558 10.09 3.57 -10.78
CA LYS A 558 9.80 4.32 -12.02
C LYS A 558 8.32 4.65 -12.16
N PHE A 559 7.44 3.71 -11.84
CA PHE A 559 6.01 3.94 -11.85
C PHE A 559 5.61 4.95 -10.76
N ALA A 560 5.98 4.71 -9.51
CA ALA A 560 5.57 5.53 -8.38
C ALA A 560 6.11 6.97 -8.45
N GLN A 561 7.31 7.19 -9.03
CA GLN A 561 7.87 8.54 -9.14
C GLN A 561 7.04 9.47 -10.03
N ASN A 562 6.30 8.93 -11.03
CA ASN A 562 5.41 9.73 -11.89
C ASN A 562 4.25 10.33 -11.11
N TYR A 563 3.94 9.76 -9.94
CA TYR A 563 2.83 10.14 -9.07
C TYR A 563 3.29 10.55 -7.67
N SER A 564 4.55 10.96 -7.53
CA SER A 564 5.20 11.21 -6.22
C SER A 564 4.58 12.37 -5.40
N GLU A 565 3.73 13.19 -5.99
CA GLU A 565 2.95 14.22 -5.26
C GLU A 565 1.79 13.61 -4.45
N SER A 566 1.36 12.39 -4.78
CA SER A 566 0.39 11.65 -4.00
C SER A 566 1.06 11.01 -2.78
N GLU A 567 0.42 11.10 -1.62
CA GLU A 567 0.91 10.49 -0.37
C GLU A 567 1.11 8.98 -0.52
N LYS A 568 0.18 8.29 -1.20
CA LYS A 568 0.24 6.85 -1.47
C LYS A 568 1.56 6.46 -2.14
N TYR A 569 1.88 7.08 -3.27
CA TYR A 569 3.06 6.73 -4.05
C TYR A 569 4.35 7.26 -3.44
N SER A 570 4.30 8.40 -2.75
CA SER A 570 5.42 8.90 -1.95
C SER A 570 5.81 7.91 -0.85
N GLN A 571 4.84 7.32 -0.15
CA GLN A 571 5.09 6.28 0.86
C GLN A 571 5.66 4.99 0.23
N VAL A 572 5.22 4.60 -0.95
CA VAL A 572 5.80 3.46 -1.69
C VAL A 572 7.29 3.73 -1.97
N LEU A 573 7.63 4.91 -2.53
CA LEU A 573 9.01 5.31 -2.82
C LEU A 573 9.91 5.30 -1.57
N ILE A 574 9.39 5.76 -0.43
CA ILE A 574 10.09 5.72 0.86
C ILE A 574 10.29 4.27 1.34
N SER A 575 9.25 3.44 1.22
CA SER A 575 9.28 2.06 1.71
C SER A 575 10.27 1.19 0.96
N ILE A 576 10.35 1.31 -0.35
CA ILE A 576 11.24 0.48 -1.18
C ILE A 576 12.71 0.80 -1.02
N VAL A 577 13.10 1.97 -0.53
CA VAL A 577 14.51 2.30 -0.25
C VAL A 577 14.90 2.17 1.21
N SER A 578 13.97 1.83 2.11
CA SER A 578 14.26 1.61 3.52
C SER A 578 15.25 0.46 3.70
N TYR A 579 16.42 0.75 4.28
CA TYR A 579 17.46 -0.24 4.54
C TYR A 579 16.95 -1.45 5.33
N ALA A 580 16.12 -1.21 6.33
CA ALA A 580 15.54 -2.27 7.16
C ALA A 580 14.71 -3.28 6.35
N HIS A 581 13.97 -2.80 5.35
CA HIS A 581 13.19 -3.65 4.45
C HIS A 581 14.12 -4.40 3.48
N ILE A 582 14.96 -3.66 2.76
CA ILE A 582 15.83 -4.23 1.72
C ILE A 582 16.81 -5.25 2.30
N SER A 583 17.49 -4.93 3.40
CA SER A 583 18.43 -5.85 4.03
C SER A 583 17.78 -7.15 4.51
N SER A 584 16.47 -7.12 4.77
CA SER A 584 15.76 -8.29 5.31
C SER A 584 15.66 -9.45 4.32
N PHE A 585 15.64 -9.19 3.01
CA PHE A 585 15.58 -10.22 1.98
C PHE A 585 16.86 -10.31 1.10
N LEU A 586 17.67 -9.26 0.98
CA LEU A 586 18.94 -9.37 0.25
C LEU A 586 20.06 -10.09 1.02
N ARG A 587 20.01 -10.15 2.36
CA ARG A 587 21.10 -10.74 3.19
C ARG A 587 21.42 -12.20 2.91
N LYS A 588 20.51 -12.97 2.33
CA LYS A 588 20.71 -14.40 2.05
C LYS A 588 21.12 -14.68 0.59
N ILE A 589 21.15 -13.67 -0.26
CA ILE A 589 21.48 -13.78 -1.66
C ILE A 589 22.97 -13.42 -1.83
N GLY A 590 23.82 -14.41 -2.07
CA GLY A 590 25.22 -14.25 -2.50
C GLY A 590 26.05 -13.20 -1.76
N GLU A 591 26.66 -12.32 -2.52
CA GLU A 591 27.54 -11.24 -2.06
C GLU A 591 26.73 -10.01 -1.64
N PHE A 592 26.18 -10.05 -0.44
CA PHE A 592 25.28 -9.02 0.11
C PHE A 592 25.81 -7.57 -0.06
N ARG A 593 27.13 -7.37 0.09
CA ARG A 593 27.74 -6.05 -0.07
C ARG A 593 27.54 -5.49 -1.50
N GLU A 594 27.87 -6.29 -2.49
CA GLU A 594 27.82 -5.96 -3.91
C GLU A 594 26.39 -5.72 -4.33
N THR A 595 25.48 -6.64 -3.99
CA THR A 595 24.05 -6.55 -4.31
C THR A 595 23.39 -5.32 -3.66
N LEU A 596 23.73 -5.00 -2.40
CA LEU A 596 23.18 -3.81 -1.74
C LEU A 596 23.68 -2.52 -2.39
N GLN A 597 24.96 -2.47 -2.79
CA GLN A 597 25.53 -1.31 -3.49
C GLN A 597 24.91 -1.15 -4.88
N GLU A 598 24.75 -2.22 -5.62
CA GLU A 598 24.10 -2.24 -6.92
C GLU A 598 22.66 -1.71 -6.79
N TYR A 599 21.90 -2.21 -5.82
CA TYR A 599 20.54 -1.75 -5.55
C TYR A 599 20.46 -0.23 -5.35
N TYR A 600 21.24 0.32 -4.41
CA TYR A 600 21.19 1.76 -4.16
C TYR A 600 21.76 2.60 -5.29
N ASN A 601 22.76 2.11 -6.03
CA ASN A 601 23.27 2.81 -7.21
C ASN A 601 22.19 2.88 -8.30
N THR A 602 21.54 1.77 -8.59
CA THR A 602 20.45 1.69 -9.58
C THR A 602 19.28 2.60 -9.20
N MET A 603 18.84 2.58 -7.93
CA MET A 603 17.79 3.47 -7.45
C MET A 603 18.22 4.95 -7.53
N GLY A 604 19.48 5.25 -7.25
CA GLY A 604 20.05 6.61 -7.30
C GLY A 604 20.07 7.24 -8.70
N GLU A 605 19.81 6.47 -9.77
CA GLU A 605 19.63 7.01 -11.12
C GLU A 605 18.33 7.79 -11.29
N LEU A 606 17.35 7.54 -10.42
CA LEU A 606 16.05 8.21 -10.49
C LEU A 606 16.12 9.62 -9.87
N LYS A 607 15.61 10.61 -10.61
CA LYS A 607 15.62 12.01 -10.18
C LYS A 607 15.00 12.21 -8.80
N PHE A 608 13.90 11.52 -8.50
CA PHE A 608 13.24 11.59 -7.19
C PHE A 608 14.22 11.29 -6.04
N TYR A 609 15.06 10.26 -6.19
CA TYR A 609 15.99 9.85 -5.14
C TYR A 609 17.25 10.73 -5.07
N GLN A 610 17.68 11.29 -6.18
CA GLN A 610 18.80 12.24 -6.19
C GLN A 610 18.52 13.47 -5.34
N GLU A 611 17.27 13.92 -5.32
CA GLU A 611 16.80 15.10 -4.60
C GLU A 611 16.19 14.77 -3.22
N ASN A 612 16.22 13.50 -2.79
CA ASN A 612 15.54 13.01 -1.59
C ASN A 612 16.53 12.73 -0.45
N ASN A 613 16.46 13.48 0.65
CA ASN A 613 17.32 13.32 1.82
C ASN A 613 17.16 11.95 2.50
N PHE A 614 15.96 11.37 2.50
CA PHE A 614 15.71 10.06 3.09
C PHE A 614 16.42 8.94 2.32
N PHE A 615 16.48 9.01 1.00
CA PHE A 615 17.23 8.04 0.19
C PHE A 615 18.70 8.00 0.58
N TRP A 616 19.36 9.15 0.63
CA TRP A 616 20.78 9.23 1.01
C TRP A 616 21.04 8.79 2.43
N LEU A 617 20.10 9.10 3.35
CA LEU A 617 20.12 8.57 4.72
C LEU A 617 20.09 7.04 4.76
N GLN A 618 19.19 6.40 4.00
CA GLN A 618 19.07 4.94 3.98
C GLN A 618 20.29 4.27 3.34
N TYR A 619 20.84 4.86 2.28
CA TYR A 619 22.08 4.37 1.68
C TYR A 619 23.26 4.48 2.66
N ALA A 620 23.36 5.58 3.39
CA ALA A 620 24.38 5.77 4.42
C ALA A 620 24.27 4.71 5.54
N ILE A 621 23.04 4.39 5.98
CA ILE A 621 22.80 3.31 6.96
C ILE A 621 23.35 1.98 6.43
N GLY A 622 23.10 1.65 5.17
CA GLY A 622 23.67 0.47 4.53
C GLY A 622 25.21 0.48 4.53
N CYS A 623 25.82 1.62 4.22
CA CYS A 623 27.28 1.79 4.27
C CYS A 623 27.84 1.63 5.67
N ILE A 624 27.19 2.14 6.72
CA ILE A 624 27.60 1.97 8.12
C ILE A 624 27.62 0.47 8.48
N GLU A 625 26.56 -0.26 8.17
CA GLU A 625 26.46 -1.71 8.41
C GLU A 625 27.56 -2.52 7.70
N LEU A 626 27.97 -2.05 6.53
CA LEU A 626 29.07 -2.66 5.77
C LEU A 626 30.47 -2.16 6.21
N ASN A 627 30.59 -1.33 7.23
CA ASN A 627 31.82 -0.67 7.70
C ASN A 627 32.52 0.17 6.62
N ASP A 628 31.74 0.71 5.67
CA ASP A 628 32.19 1.68 4.66
C ASP A 628 31.91 3.11 5.13
N PHE A 629 32.67 3.52 6.15
CA PHE A 629 32.43 4.78 6.84
C PHE A 629 32.69 6.01 5.96
N GLN A 630 33.56 5.90 4.96
CA GLN A 630 33.87 7.03 4.08
C GLN A 630 32.67 7.36 3.18
N ARG A 631 32.07 6.34 2.54
CA ARG A 631 30.85 6.56 1.74
C ARG A 631 29.67 6.93 2.63
N ALA A 632 29.55 6.33 3.82
CA ALA A 632 28.49 6.66 4.76
C ALA A 632 28.52 8.15 5.15
N GLU A 633 29.70 8.71 5.48
CA GLU A 633 29.85 10.12 5.82
C GLU A 633 29.44 11.01 4.64
N LYS A 634 29.95 10.74 3.43
CA LYS A 634 29.58 11.46 2.21
C LYS A 634 28.07 11.47 1.97
N TYR A 635 27.38 10.34 2.14
CA TYR A 635 25.94 10.26 1.90
C TYR A 635 25.12 10.92 3.00
N LEU A 636 25.58 10.89 4.26
CA LEU A 636 24.97 11.68 5.33
C LEU A 636 25.12 13.19 5.09
N ASP A 637 26.28 13.65 4.61
CA ASP A 637 26.49 15.05 4.23
C ASP A 637 25.57 15.44 3.07
N THR A 638 25.42 14.57 2.08
CA THR A 638 24.45 14.78 0.98
C THR A 638 23.02 14.89 1.52
N ALA A 639 22.63 13.98 2.43
CA ALA A 639 21.32 14.03 3.08
C ALA A 639 21.10 15.35 3.84
N TYR A 640 22.12 15.86 4.54
CA TYR A 640 22.07 17.18 5.20
C TYR A 640 21.87 18.32 4.22
N GLY A 641 22.56 18.29 3.07
CA GLY A 641 22.44 19.32 2.03
C GLY A 641 21.06 19.42 1.39
N LEU A 642 20.28 18.32 1.45
CA LEU A 642 18.93 18.22 0.87
C LEU A 642 17.80 18.51 1.88
N ILE A 643 18.13 18.91 3.12
CA ILE A 643 17.10 19.20 4.13
C ILE A 643 16.44 20.55 3.81
N PRO A 644 15.10 20.63 3.83
CA PRO A 644 14.38 21.88 3.72
C PRO A 644 14.76 22.85 4.85
N LYS A 645 14.85 24.16 4.55
CA LYS A 645 15.14 25.17 5.56
C LYS A 645 14.13 25.13 6.71
N GLY A 646 14.62 25.12 7.95
CA GLY A 646 13.78 25.07 9.16
C GLY A 646 13.41 23.67 9.64
N PHE A 647 13.91 22.63 8.98
CA PHE A 647 13.68 21.23 9.41
C PHE A 647 14.85 20.74 10.27
N VAL A 648 14.55 20.11 11.42
CA VAL A 648 15.58 19.54 12.31
C VAL A 648 15.93 18.13 11.84
N PRO A 649 17.20 17.86 11.52
CA PRO A 649 17.63 16.59 10.94
C PRO A 649 17.84 15.50 12.00
N PHE A 650 16.85 15.22 12.84
CA PHE A 650 16.94 14.28 13.95
C PHE A 650 17.50 12.90 13.54
N GLN A 651 16.94 12.31 12.49
CA GLN A 651 17.36 10.99 12.04
C GLN A 651 18.78 10.99 11.47
N ILE A 652 19.16 12.03 10.72
CA ILE A 652 20.49 12.17 10.15
C ILE A 652 21.51 12.38 11.27
N ASN A 653 21.21 13.23 12.27
CA ASN A 653 22.04 13.42 13.46
C ASN A 653 22.34 12.12 14.19
N ASN A 654 21.31 11.27 14.38
CA ASN A 654 21.45 9.97 15.03
C ASN A 654 22.35 9.03 14.23
N GLN A 655 22.19 8.97 12.91
CA GLN A 655 23.04 8.11 12.08
C GLN A 655 24.46 8.65 11.93
N MET A 656 24.66 9.97 11.92
CA MET A 656 25.99 10.57 11.95
C MET A 656 26.71 10.28 13.28
N ALA A 657 25.99 10.38 14.42
CA ALA A 657 26.54 9.99 15.72
C ALA A 657 26.90 8.50 15.74
N ARG A 658 26.02 7.64 15.23
CA ARG A 658 26.28 6.21 15.09
C ARG A 658 27.50 5.94 14.23
N LEU A 659 27.65 6.59 13.09
CA LEU A 659 28.81 6.46 12.20
C LEU A 659 30.11 6.74 12.95
N TYR A 660 30.20 7.86 13.70
CA TYR A 660 31.40 8.20 14.45
C TYR A 660 31.72 7.14 15.52
N LEU A 661 30.72 6.65 16.26
CA LEU A 661 30.89 5.62 17.27
C LEU A 661 31.34 4.27 16.68
N GLU A 662 30.69 3.83 15.61
CA GLU A 662 31.06 2.57 14.91
C GLU A 662 32.46 2.65 14.28
N ARG A 663 32.83 3.81 13.74
CA ARG A 663 34.17 4.06 13.17
C ARG A 663 35.28 3.93 14.22
N ILE A 664 35.04 4.42 15.45
CA ILE A 664 35.96 4.26 16.57
C ILE A 664 36.08 2.78 16.96
N ILE A 665 34.93 2.10 17.11
CA ILE A 665 34.86 0.69 17.52
C ILE A 665 35.57 -0.22 16.50
N ALA A 666 35.40 0.08 15.23
CA ALA A 666 36.05 -0.66 14.15
C ALA A 666 37.57 -0.33 14.00
N GLY A 667 38.11 0.55 14.83
CA GLY A 667 39.51 0.97 14.74
C GLY A 667 39.87 1.77 13.49
N LYS A 668 38.89 2.34 12.80
CA LYS A 668 39.06 3.08 11.52
C LYS A 668 39.00 4.60 11.71
N SER A 669 38.91 5.09 12.93
CA SER A 669 38.95 6.52 13.22
C SER A 669 40.39 7.03 13.30
N SER A 670 40.71 8.10 12.53
CA SER A 670 41.99 8.81 12.61
C SER A 670 42.10 9.68 13.88
N SER A 671 40.98 10.09 14.46
CA SER A 671 40.93 10.98 15.61
C SER A 671 39.78 10.58 16.55
N PRO A 672 39.91 9.46 17.29
CA PRO A 672 38.82 8.85 18.07
C PRO A 672 38.18 9.81 19.10
N ILE A 673 38.97 10.65 19.75
CA ILE A 673 38.45 11.62 20.73
C ILE A 673 37.58 12.67 20.05
N VAL A 674 37.99 13.17 18.88
CA VAL A 674 37.22 14.15 18.11
C VAL A 674 35.91 13.53 17.63
N ASP A 675 35.97 12.34 17.07
CA ASP A 675 34.79 11.60 16.63
C ASP A 675 33.81 11.35 17.79
N PHE A 676 34.32 10.97 18.96
CA PHE A 676 33.50 10.73 20.13
C PHE A 676 32.80 12.03 20.62
N LYS A 677 33.54 13.15 20.68
CA LYS A 677 32.96 14.46 21.04
C LYS A 677 31.86 14.87 20.06
N LYS A 678 32.10 14.74 18.74
CA LYS A 678 31.09 15.02 17.71
C LYS A 678 29.85 14.13 17.87
N ALA A 679 30.05 12.84 18.10
CA ALA A 679 28.93 11.93 18.32
C ALA A 679 28.10 12.32 19.55
N HIS A 680 28.79 12.66 20.66
CA HIS A 680 28.14 13.07 21.89
C HIS A 680 27.34 14.36 21.71
N GLU A 681 27.92 15.40 21.07
CA GLU A 681 27.24 16.66 20.77
C GLU A 681 25.97 16.44 19.95
N LEU A 682 26.01 15.56 18.94
CA LEU A 682 24.83 15.20 18.13
C LEU A 682 23.75 14.52 18.97
N LEU A 683 24.13 13.58 19.84
CA LEU A 683 23.20 12.86 20.70
C LEU A 683 22.64 13.73 21.84
N MET A 684 23.31 14.82 22.21
CA MET A 684 22.84 15.73 23.25
C MET A 684 21.94 16.85 22.72
N LYS A 685 21.77 16.99 21.39
CA LYS A 685 20.81 17.95 20.82
C LYS A 685 19.41 17.74 21.39
N PRO A 686 18.66 18.83 21.64
CA PRO A 686 17.29 18.74 22.10
C PRO A 686 16.40 18.09 21.03
N ILE A 687 15.32 17.47 21.48
CA ILE A 687 14.28 16.94 20.60
C ILE A 687 13.25 18.04 20.42
N GLU A 688 13.12 18.52 19.19
CA GLU A 688 12.28 19.68 18.87
C GLU A 688 10.89 19.27 18.35
N SER A 689 10.73 18.03 17.94
CA SER A 689 9.47 17.52 17.39
C SER A 689 8.92 16.39 18.25
N PRO A 690 7.62 16.40 18.60
CA PRO A 690 6.97 15.26 19.27
C PRO A 690 6.92 13.99 18.38
N LYS A 691 7.23 14.10 17.09
CA LYS A 691 7.36 12.95 16.18
C LYS A 691 8.71 12.25 16.30
N ASP A 692 9.70 12.88 16.95
CA ASP A 692 11.03 12.32 17.12
C ASP A 692 11.06 11.38 18.32
N ASN A 693 11.56 10.18 18.10
CA ASN A 693 11.58 9.14 19.14
C ASN A 693 12.86 9.24 19.95
N GLU A 694 12.78 9.78 21.19
CA GLU A 694 13.92 9.90 22.10
C GLU A 694 14.53 8.55 22.50
N GLU A 695 13.75 7.48 22.48
CA GLU A 695 14.25 6.12 22.75
C GLU A 695 15.42 5.75 21.82
N ILE A 696 15.43 6.22 20.58
CA ILE A 696 16.51 5.96 19.62
C ILE A 696 17.83 6.55 20.14
N VAL A 697 17.80 7.81 20.59
CA VAL A 697 18.97 8.48 21.17
C VAL A 697 19.45 7.75 22.43
N ILE A 698 18.53 7.40 23.32
CA ILE A 698 18.82 6.67 24.56
C ILE A 698 19.51 5.34 24.25
N ARG A 699 19.05 4.59 23.27
CA ARG A 699 19.67 3.33 22.86
C ARG A 699 21.09 3.50 22.31
N LEU A 700 21.39 4.61 21.62
CA LEU A 700 22.71 4.90 21.08
C LEU A 700 23.76 5.13 22.19
N PHE A 701 23.38 5.58 23.38
CA PHE A 701 24.30 5.62 24.52
C PHE A 701 24.81 4.23 24.95
N GLY A 702 24.18 3.15 24.50
CA GLY A 702 24.69 1.79 24.67
C GLY A 702 26.07 1.57 24.06
N TYR A 703 26.44 2.32 23.01
CA TYR A 703 27.77 2.28 22.40
C TYR A 703 28.89 2.72 23.36
N TYR A 704 28.59 3.61 24.31
CA TYR A 704 29.57 4.12 25.29
C TYR A 704 30.15 3.00 26.17
N ASN A 705 29.43 1.90 26.30
CA ASN A 705 29.87 0.76 27.11
C ASN A 705 30.61 -0.32 26.28
N LYS A 706 30.88 -0.09 25.01
CA LYS A 706 31.66 -1.02 24.18
C LYS A 706 33.14 -0.97 24.60
N ALA A 707 33.71 -2.14 24.87
CA ALA A 707 35.11 -2.24 25.39
C ALA A 707 36.11 -1.59 24.43
N GLU A 708 35.91 -1.76 23.11
CA GLU A 708 36.78 -1.20 22.08
C GLU A 708 36.80 0.33 22.13
N LEU A 709 35.66 0.97 22.29
CA LEU A 709 35.55 2.42 22.42
C LEU A 709 36.18 2.92 23.71
N VAL A 710 35.86 2.27 24.84
CA VAL A 710 36.39 2.64 26.16
C VAL A 710 37.92 2.54 26.19
N ASN A 711 38.46 1.42 25.67
CA ASN A 711 39.90 1.18 25.62
C ASN A 711 40.66 2.24 24.79
N VAL A 712 40.05 2.68 23.67
CA VAL A 712 40.66 3.69 22.83
C VAL A 712 40.65 5.06 23.51
N LEU A 713 39.49 5.46 24.07
CA LEU A 713 39.36 6.78 24.70
C LEU A 713 40.17 6.94 25.98
N LYS A 714 40.27 5.90 26.80
CA LYS A 714 41.04 5.92 28.06
C LYS A 714 42.55 5.88 27.86
N LYS A 715 43.09 5.76 26.64
CA LYS A 715 44.54 5.79 26.39
C LYS A 715 45.18 7.14 26.68
N THR A 716 44.44 8.20 26.65
CA THR A 716 44.92 9.55 26.93
C THR A 716 44.11 10.19 28.07
N LYS A 717 44.72 11.13 28.79
CA LYS A 717 44.08 11.83 29.92
C LYS A 717 42.86 12.65 29.41
N ASP A 718 42.99 13.38 28.31
CA ASP A 718 41.90 14.16 27.67
C ASP A 718 40.77 13.27 27.25
N GLY A 719 41.06 12.13 26.63
CA GLY A 719 40.05 11.15 26.20
C GLY A 719 39.29 10.55 27.38
N ALA A 720 40.00 10.21 28.47
CA ALA A 720 39.39 9.67 29.68
C ALA A 720 38.48 10.70 30.39
N GLU A 721 38.91 11.94 30.49
CA GLU A 721 38.13 13.04 31.08
C GLU A 721 36.88 13.35 30.23
N SER A 722 37.02 13.46 28.89
CA SER A 722 35.92 13.66 27.98
C SER A 722 34.91 12.52 28.04
N TYR A 723 35.39 11.27 28.04
CA TYR A 723 34.51 10.10 28.12
C TYR A 723 33.70 10.09 29.45
N LYS A 724 34.36 10.39 30.58
CA LYS A 724 33.73 10.43 31.91
C LYS A 724 32.64 11.51 31.98
N ALA A 725 32.93 12.72 31.47
CA ALA A 725 31.97 13.82 31.38
C ALA A 725 30.75 13.44 30.53
N SER A 726 30.99 12.91 29.34
CA SER A 726 29.92 12.48 28.41
C SER A 726 29.07 11.35 28.99
N CYS A 727 29.65 10.40 29.71
CA CYS A 727 28.88 9.34 30.40
C CYS A 727 27.96 9.90 31.47
N LYS A 728 28.39 10.96 32.20
CA LYS A 728 27.55 11.65 33.18
C LYS A 728 26.35 12.34 32.54
N GLU A 729 26.58 13.05 31.45
CA GLU A 729 25.51 13.72 30.72
C GLU A 729 24.52 12.74 30.13
N ALA A 730 25.01 11.66 29.49
CA ALA A 730 24.20 10.56 28.98
C ALA A 730 23.36 9.89 30.09
N PHE A 731 23.96 9.65 31.27
CA PHE A 731 23.26 9.12 32.44
C PHE A 731 22.11 10.04 32.87
N ASN A 732 22.37 11.34 32.98
CA ASN A 732 21.32 12.33 33.34
C ASN A 732 20.17 12.32 32.36
N ARG A 733 20.44 12.21 31.04
CA ARG A 733 19.42 12.15 30.00
C ARG A 733 18.61 10.85 30.09
N VAL A 734 19.25 9.71 30.32
CA VAL A 734 18.57 8.42 30.54
C VAL A 734 17.67 8.47 31.79
N GLU A 735 18.14 9.07 32.88
CA GLU A 735 17.34 9.25 34.10
C GLU A 735 16.10 10.13 33.87
N SER A 736 16.28 11.23 33.14
CA SER A 736 15.17 12.11 32.77
C SER A 736 14.13 11.37 31.93
N PHE A 737 14.57 10.60 30.95
CA PHE A 737 13.70 9.80 30.10
C PHE A 737 12.93 8.73 30.89
N ILE A 738 13.59 8.01 31.80
CA ILE A 738 12.94 7.00 32.64
C ILE A 738 11.90 7.64 33.58
N LYS A 739 12.16 8.87 34.08
CA LYS A 739 11.19 9.60 34.93
C LYS A 739 9.92 9.96 34.16
N SER A 740 10.05 10.36 32.90
CA SER A 740 8.89 10.69 32.03
C SER A 740 8.24 9.44 31.44
N HIS A 741 8.95 8.31 31.34
CA HIS A 741 8.47 7.04 30.77
C HIS A 741 8.76 5.85 31.71
N PRO A 742 8.02 5.68 32.82
CA PRO A 742 8.32 4.66 33.84
C PRO A 742 8.32 3.23 33.33
N SER A 743 7.59 2.92 32.29
CA SER A 743 7.54 1.58 31.63
C SER A 743 8.90 1.11 31.08
N TYR A 744 9.81 2.03 30.79
CA TYR A 744 11.15 1.72 30.29
C TYR A 744 12.18 1.43 31.40
N ARG A 745 11.82 1.54 32.67
CA ARG A 745 12.72 1.41 33.80
C ARG A 745 13.49 0.06 33.86
N GLU A 746 12.78 -1.02 33.59
CA GLU A 746 13.40 -2.36 33.55
C GLU A 746 14.31 -2.54 32.34
N ASN A 747 13.83 -2.11 31.14
CA ASN A 747 14.52 -2.26 29.88
C ASN A 747 15.84 -1.44 29.81
N LEU A 748 15.90 -0.30 30.49
CA LEU A 748 17.04 0.60 30.48
C LEU A 748 17.89 0.50 31.75
N GLY A 749 17.53 -0.37 32.69
CA GLY A 749 18.23 -0.54 33.99
C GLY A 749 19.71 -0.93 33.85
N ASP A 750 20.03 -1.84 32.93
CA ASP A 750 21.40 -2.25 32.62
C ASP A 750 22.21 -1.10 31.99
N LEU A 751 21.67 -0.41 31.01
CA LEU A 751 22.31 0.76 30.39
C LEU A 751 22.62 1.85 31.43
N ARG A 752 21.61 2.20 32.22
CA ARG A 752 21.73 3.15 33.34
C ARG A 752 22.84 2.79 34.30
N GLY A 753 22.86 1.51 34.76
CA GLY A 753 23.87 1.01 35.68
C GLY A 753 25.29 1.05 35.10
N LYS A 754 25.46 0.76 33.83
CA LYS A 754 26.76 0.82 33.14
C LYS A 754 27.26 2.26 32.98
N LEU A 755 26.41 3.20 32.58
CA LEU A 755 26.74 4.61 32.47
C LEU A 755 27.15 5.18 33.85
N LEU A 756 26.42 4.85 34.94
CA LEU A 756 26.75 5.24 36.30
C LEU A 756 28.15 4.78 36.69
N LYS A 757 28.46 3.50 36.48
CA LYS A 757 29.81 2.97 36.75
C LYS A 757 30.89 3.68 35.95
N SER A 758 30.63 4.01 34.71
CA SER A 758 31.61 4.62 33.79
C SER A 758 31.99 6.06 34.16
N TYR A 759 31.13 6.83 34.82
CA TYR A 759 31.48 8.18 35.25
C TYR A 759 31.88 8.28 36.72
N VAL A 760 31.53 7.29 37.56
CA VAL A 760 31.95 7.25 38.96
C VAL A 760 33.36 6.63 39.09
N SER A 761 33.69 5.61 38.27
CA SER A 761 35.04 5.05 38.14
C SER A 761 35.99 5.99 37.38
#